data_565300597c481cd2cbed36c41c970595
#
_entry.id   565300597c481cd2cbed36c41c970595
#
_cell.length_a   1.000
_cell.length_b   1.000
_cell.length_c   1.000
_cell.angle_alpha   90.00
_cell.angle_beta   90.00
_cell.angle_gamma   90.00
#
_symmetry.space_group_name_H-M   'P 1'
#
loop_
_entity.id
_entity.type
_entity.pdbx_description
1 polymer ?
#
loop_
_entity_poly.entity_id
_entity_poly.type
_entity_poly.pdbx_seq_one_letter_code
_entity_poly.pdbx_strand_id
1 'polypeptide(L)'
;MADQQWSHGNIHPVQIDKEMKNAYIDYAMSVIVMRALPDVRDGLKPVHRRILYAMHETGMTPNKPYKKSARIVGDVLGKYHPHGDSSVYDATVRLAQDFNTRYLLVDGHGNFGSIDGDSAAAMRYTEVRMAKITQEMLADIDKETVDFMPNYDESLQEPTVLPAKIPNLLINGSSGIAVGMATNIPPHNLNEVCNGLEMLIDNPDVTVDELMTKIKGPDFPTGALILGREGIKKAYSTGRGSVKMRARATIEEMAKGKHKIVVTEIPYQVNKARVIETIANLSRDKVIDGITALRDESDRQGMRIVIELRADVQPDIVLNKLYKHTQLQESFGVIMLALVDGHPRVLNLKEVLGYYLDHRLNVIVRRTQFELNKAEARAHILEGLLIALDHIDEVIATIRSSQTDEIARNALMQKFGLSEKQAVAILDMRLRRLTGLEREKIEEEYKELLALIEDLKAILASEARQRQIIKDELEDMKKKYGDPRRSEITIDTSDLDVEDLIADEEMVITLTKQGYIKRMNANVYRNQHKGGAGVIGMKTKEDDYVTQIMHVRTHNTLLFFTSTGRTYRLKAYEVPEAGSRNSRGTAMVNVLPLAVGESVTTMIDLERIHENVNLFMVTEFGVVKRTAIEEYRNIRRSGLNAINLDDGDRLISVIVTTGNQDILIGTKLGMAIRCNEEDVRLMKRAAHGVRGIKLKTGDVVVGAGVLESDESEAQVFTISEEGYGKRNEADAYNVQKRGGIGTKNFRINDKTGDVVAVEVVHNDDEVMLISEQGKIIRFNMNDIAVKKGKAISGVKTQNLDEGDKVASIAVIPASEIESED
;
A
#
# COMPACT_ATOMS: atom_id res chain seq x y z
N MET A 1 66.78 26.36 -25.44
CA MET A 1 65.95 25.65 -24.44
C MET A 1 66.07 24.18 -24.75
N ALA A 2 66.78 23.45 -23.87
CA ALA A 2 67.15 22.07 -24.12
C ALA A 2 65.92 21.18 -23.93
N ASP A 3 65.59 20.41 -25.00
CA ASP A 3 64.66 19.32 -24.93
C ASP A 3 65.18 18.26 -23.96
N GLN A 4 64.57 18.16 -22.80
CA GLN A 4 64.75 17.01 -21.94
C GLN A 4 64.01 15.83 -22.60
N GLN A 5 64.72 15.04 -23.37
CA GLN A 5 64.29 13.71 -23.79
C GLN A 5 64.24 12.82 -22.55
N TRP A 6 63.05 12.62 -22.02
CA TRP A 6 62.81 11.53 -21.06
C TRP A 6 62.95 10.19 -21.82
N SER A 7 63.98 9.45 -21.50
CA SER A 7 64.12 8.06 -21.95
C SER A 7 63.13 7.19 -21.15
N HIS A 8 61.92 7.19 -21.57
CA HIS A 8 60.90 6.29 -20.99
C HIS A 8 60.88 5.02 -21.84
N GLY A 9 60.82 3.86 -21.12
CA GLY A 9 60.67 2.56 -21.76
C GLY A 9 59.46 2.48 -22.71
N ASN A 10 59.21 1.35 -23.26
CA ASN A 10 58.20 1.08 -24.30
C ASN A 10 56.83 1.79 -24.00
N ILE A 11 56.60 2.95 -24.66
CA ILE A 11 55.32 3.66 -24.57
C ILE A 11 54.37 3.02 -25.60
N HIS A 12 53.35 2.33 -25.10
CA HIS A 12 52.29 1.81 -25.95
C HIS A 12 51.15 2.84 -25.99
N PRO A 13 50.77 3.40 -27.15
CA PRO A 13 49.58 4.27 -27.23
C PRO A 13 48.29 3.46 -26.97
N VAL A 14 47.56 3.82 -25.95
CA VAL A 14 46.27 3.21 -25.60
C VAL A 14 45.15 4.21 -25.92
N GLN A 15 44.13 3.79 -26.63
CA GLN A 15 42.93 4.58 -26.88
C GLN A 15 42.07 4.60 -25.60
N ILE A 16 41.82 5.78 -25.07
CA ILE A 16 41.11 5.95 -23.80
C ILE A 16 39.69 5.38 -23.81
N ASP A 17 38.96 5.50 -24.91
CA ASP A 17 37.64 4.95 -25.12
C ASP A 17 37.61 3.43 -25.05
N LYS A 18 38.63 2.78 -25.64
CA LYS A 18 38.78 1.33 -25.61
C LYS A 18 39.14 0.82 -24.21
N GLU A 19 40.07 1.51 -23.55
CA GLU A 19 40.48 1.16 -22.18
C GLU A 19 39.34 1.34 -21.19
N MET A 20 38.63 2.49 -21.26
CA MET A 20 37.45 2.75 -20.45
C MET A 20 36.34 1.71 -20.67
N LYS A 21 36.10 1.30 -21.92
CA LYS A 21 35.13 0.27 -22.24
C LYS A 21 35.48 -1.06 -21.61
N ASN A 22 36.73 -1.50 -21.74
CA ASN A 22 37.19 -2.77 -21.17
C ASN A 22 37.12 -2.74 -19.64
N ALA A 23 37.70 -1.69 -19.01
CA ALA A 23 37.67 -1.52 -17.56
C ALA A 23 36.22 -1.46 -17.00
N TYR A 24 35.29 -0.83 -17.73
CA TYR A 24 33.89 -0.79 -17.33
C TYR A 24 33.21 -2.17 -17.44
N ILE A 25 33.51 -2.93 -18.49
CA ILE A 25 33.00 -4.31 -18.65
C ILE A 25 33.51 -5.19 -17.53
N ASP A 26 34.83 -5.16 -17.25
CA ASP A 26 35.44 -5.95 -16.18
C ASP A 26 34.85 -5.59 -14.80
N TYR A 27 34.69 -4.30 -14.54
CA TYR A 27 34.02 -3.83 -13.32
C TYR A 27 32.56 -4.32 -13.24
N ALA A 28 31.80 -4.18 -14.34
CA ALA A 28 30.42 -4.63 -14.39
C ALA A 28 30.27 -6.13 -14.15
N MET A 29 31.14 -6.93 -14.80
CA MET A 29 31.20 -8.39 -14.61
C MET A 29 31.51 -8.75 -13.16
N SER A 30 32.51 -8.10 -12.55
CA SER A 30 32.87 -8.30 -11.15
C SER A 30 31.69 -7.97 -10.22
N VAL A 31 31.01 -6.85 -10.41
CA VAL A 31 29.85 -6.46 -9.60
C VAL A 31 28.67 -7.43 -9.76
N ILE A 32 28.41 -7.89 -10.97
CA ILE A 32 27.32 -8.83 -11.27
C ILE A 32 27.58 -10.18 -10.61
N VAL A 33 28.75 -10.79 -10.89
CA VAL A 33 29.03 -12.18 -10.51
C VAL A 33 29.56 -12.29 -9.08
N MET A 34 30.41 -11.35 -8.63
CA MET A 34 31.14 -11.48 -7.36
C MET A 34 30.67 -10.56 -6.23
N ARG A 35 29.56 -9.80 -6.42
CA ARG A 35 29.13 -8.84 -5.38
C ARG A 35 27.62 -8.80 -5.14
N ALA A 36 26.83 -8.48 -6.19
CA ALA A 36 25.46 -8.02 -6.02
C ALA A 36 24.40 -9.11 -6.13
N LEU A 37 24.63 -10.14 -6.95
CA LEU A 37 23.62 -11.15 -7.23
C LEU A 37 23.84 -12.44 -6.42
N PRO A 38 22.77 -13.11 -5.98
CA PRO A 38 22.83 -14.40 -5.33
C PRO A 38 23.01 -15.53 -6.35
N ASP A 39 23.66 -16.62 -5.96
CA ASP A 39 23.65 -17.88 -6.71
C ASP A 39 22.29 -18.58 -6.49
N VAL A 40 21.72 -19.12 -7.56
CA VAL A 40 20.38 -19.77 -7.52
C VAL A 40 20.36 -20.99 -6.60
N ARG A 41 21.49 -21.67 -6.43
CA ARG A 41 21.63 -22.94 -5.71
C ARG A 41 21.58 -22.76 -4.19
N ASP A 42 22.33 -21.79 -3.64
CA ASP A 42 22.39 -21.53 -2.19
C ASP A 42 21.76 -20.22 -1.74
N GLY A 43 21.34 -19.37 -2.69
CA GLY A 43 20.68 -18.10 -2.41
C GLY A 43 21.58 -17.03 -1.78
N LEU A 44 22.89 -17.23 -1.78
CA LEU A 44 23.84 -16.36 -1.10
C LEU A 44 24.64 -15.49 -2.09
N LYS A 45 24.90 -14.27 -1.68
CA LYS A 45 25.95 -13.45 -2.29
C LYS A 45 27.32 -13.90 -1.75
N PRO A 46 28.40 -13.61 -2.48
CA PRO A 46 29.74 -14.02 -2.03
C PRO A 46 30.08 -13.59 -0.59
N VAL A 47 29.75 -12.37 -0.20
CA VAL A 47 30.01 -11.88 1.17
C VAL A 47 29.29 -12.72 2.23
N HIS A 48 28.03 -13.09 2.01
CA HIS A 48 27.25 -13.90 2.96
C HIS A 48 27.82 -15.31 3.04
N ARG A 49 28.17 -15.92 1.90
CA ARG A 49 28.77 -17.26 1.83
C ARG A 49 30.08 -17.30 2.60
N ARG A 50 30.94 -16.29 2.42
CA ARG A 50 32.23 -16.14 3.12
C ARG A 50 32.08 -15.98 4.61
N ILE A 51 31.05 -15.22 5.06
CA ILE A 51 30.74 -15.08 6.50
C ILE A 51 30.37 -16.44 7.10
N LEU A 52 29.43 -17.16 6.48
CA LEU A 52 28.97 -18.44 7.01
C LEU A 52 30.09 -19.49 6.98
N TYR A 53 30.89 -19.52 5.93
CA TYR A 53 32.02 -20.43 5.81
C TYR A 53 33.12 -20.12 6.85
N ALA A 54 33.45 -18.86 7.06
CA ALA A 54 34.41 -18.47 8.11
C ALA A 54 33.91 -18.81 9.53
N MET A 55 32.58 -18.68 9.78
CA MET A 55 31.99 -19.15 11.04
C MET A 55 32.13 -20.67 11.19
N HIS A 56 32.02 -21.44 10.13
CA HIS A 56 32.20 -22.90 10.12
C HIS A 56 33.64 -23.25 10.48
N GLU A 57 34.65 -22.72 9.76
CA GLU A 57 36.06 -22.97 10.02
C GLU A 57 36.49 -22.59 11.44
N THR A 58 36.02 -21.43 11.94
CA THR A 58 36.34 -20.98 13.29
C THR A 58 35.53 -21.70 14.38
N GLY A 59 34.66 -22.62 13.98
CA GLY A 59 33.82 -23.44 14.86
C GLY A 59 32.86 -22.63 15.71
N MET A 60 32.29 -21.53 15.18
CA MET A 60 31.26 -20.71 15.82
C MET A 60 29.87 -21.36 15.72
N THR A 61 29.73 -22.58 16.18
CA THR A 61 28.50 -23.37 16.10
C THR A 61 27.45 -22.86 17.10
N PRO A 62 26.13 -23.13 16.89
CA PRO A 62 25.06 -22.72 17.79
C PRO A 62 25.20 -23.16 19.25
N ASN A 63 25.88 -24.28 19.46
CA ASN A 63 26.06 -24.86 20.79
C ASN A 63 27.27 -24.29 21.56
N LYS A 64 28.03 -23.40 20.93
CA LYS A 64 29.21 -22.75 21.56
C LYS A 64 28.84 -21.32 22.02
N PRO A 65 29.62 -20.74 22.93
CA PRO A 65 29.42 -19.36 23.38
C PRO A 65 29.53 -18.37 22.21
N TYR A 66 28.83 -17.26 22.33
CA TYR A 66 28.95 -16.14 21.40
C TYR A 66 30.39 -15.60 21.38
N LYS A 67 30.78 -15.04 20.22
CA LYS A 67 32.05 -14.34 20.05
C LYS A 67 31.81 -12.93 19.50
N LYS A 68 32.71 -12.00 19.83
CA LYS A 68 32.61 -10.62 19.34
C LYS A 68 32.48 -10.58 17.82
N SER A 69 31.58 -9.76 17.29
CA SER A 69 31.38 -9.60 15.84
C SER A 69 32.65 -9.14 15.14
N ALA A 70 33.49 -8.33 15.79
CA ALA A 70 34.78 -7.90 15.28
C ALA A 70 35.73 -9.07 14.95
N ARG A 71 35.58 -10.23 15.62
CA ARG A 71 36.41 -11.40 15.33
C ARG A 71 36.05 -12.02 13.97
N ILE A 72 34.76 -12.30 13.75
CA ILE A 72 34.34 -12.87 12.46
C ILE A 72 34.58 -11.90 11.31
N VAL A 73 34.35 -10.59 11.51
CA VAL A 73 34.68 -9.57 10.51
C VAL A 73 36.15 -9.61 10.15
N GLY A 74 37.04 -9.68 11.14
CA GLY A 74 38.50 -9.78 10.94
C GLY A 74 38.91 -11.07 10.21
N ASP A 75 38.34 -12.22 10.59
CA ASP A 75 38.62 -13.53 9.93
C ASP A 75 38.18 -13.50 8.46
N VAL A 76 36.98 -12.94 8.14
CA VAL A 76 36.47 -12.81 6.77
C VAL A 76 37.31 -11.87 5.92
N LEU A 77 37.69 -10.71 6.46
CA LEU A 77 38.52 -9.74 5.73
C LEU A 77 39.91 -10.29 5.43
N GLY A 78 40.54 -10.91 6.44
CA GLY A 78 41.90 -11.41 6.32
C GLY A 78 42.04 -12.63 5.39
N LYS A 79 40.99 -13.45 5.31
CA LYS A 79 41.04 -14.75 4.62
C LYS A 79 40.33 -14.76 3.25
N TYR A 80 39.19 -14.07 3.08
CA TYR A 80 38.29 -14.29 1.95
C TYR A 80 37.78 -13.06 1.24
N HIS A 81 37.57 -11.93 1.97
CA HIS A 81 36.85 -10.78 1.45
C HIS A 81 37.61 -9.46 1.62
N PRO A 82 38.56 -9.11 0.69
CA PRO A 82 39.45 -7.95 0.82
C PRO A 82 38.72 -6.61 0.52
N HIS A 83 37.70 -6.28 1.32
CA HIS A 83 36.89 -5.05 1.21
C HIS A 83 36.78 -4.37 2.58
N GLY A 84 36.02 -3.27 2.68
CA GLY A 84 35.86 -2.55 3.95
C GLY A 84 35.15 -3.38 5.05
N ASP A 85 35.61 -3.23 6.28
CA ASP A 85 35.08 -3.92 7.46
C ASP A 85 33.60 -3.63 7.72
N SER A 86 33.15 -2.40 7.47
CA SER A 86 31.77 -1.99 7.57
C SER A 86 30.85 -2.82 6.66
N SER A 87 31.28 -3.11 5.44
CA SER A 87 30.46 -3.89 4.50
C SER A 87 30.25 -5.34 4.97
N VAL A 88 31.26 -5.96 5.55
CA VAL A 88 31.18 -7.31 6.13
C VAL A 88 30.33 -7.31 7.39
N TYR A 89 30.51 -6.29 8.26
CA TYR A 89 29.73 -6.15 9.47
C TYR A 89 28.24 -5.90 9.17
N ASP A 90 27.92 -4.99 8.25
CA ASP A 90 26.54 -4.71 7.85
C ASP A 90 25.86 -5.93 7.23
N ALA A 91 26.57 -6.73 6.44
CA ALA A 91 26.07 -8.01 5.93
C ALA A 91 25.77 -8.99 7.07
N THR A 92 26.69 -9.10 8.06
CA THR A 92 26.49 -9.95 9.24
C THR A 92 25.30 -9.49 10.07
N VAL A 93 25.15 -8.18 10.27
CA VAL A 93 24.01 -7.58 10.98
C VAL A 93 22.69 -7.94 10.31
N ARG A 94 22.59 -7.80 8.99
CA ARG A 94 21.36 -8.13 8.24
C ARG A 94 20.95 -9.59 8.39
N LEU A 95 21.91 -10.51 8.42
CA LEU A 95 21.65 -11.95 8.64
C LEU A 95 21.13 -12.25 10.06
N ALA A 96 21.31 -11.33 11.02
CA ALA A 96 20.86 -11.44 12.41
C ALA A 96 19.60 -10.65 12.73
N GLN A 97 19.09 -9.82 11.80
CA GLN A 97 17.91 -8.98 12.01
C GLN A 97 16.63 -9.74 11.66
N ASP A 98 15.74 -9.92 12.63
CA ASP A 98 14.48 -10.68 12.50
C ASP A 98 13.40 -9.95 11.67
N PHE A 99 13.54 -8.63 11.49
CA PHE A 99 12.67 -7.82 10.63
C PHE A 99 13.17 -7.73 9.17
N ASN A 100 14.42 -8.19 8.88
CA ASN A 100 14.97 -8.24 7.53
C ASN A 100 15.04 -9.68 6.97
N THR A 101 15.35 -10.67 7.80
CA THR A 101 15.59 -12.05 7.41
C THR A 101 14.52 -12.95 7.99
N ARG A 102 13.79 -13.69 7.14
CA ARG A 102 12.67 -14.53 7.57
C ARG A 102 13.11 -15.71 8.42
N TYR A 103 14.25 -16.35 8.07
CA TYR A 103 14.91 -17.41 8.82
C TYR A 103 16.34 -16.98 9.07
N LEU A 104 16.63 -16.57 10.29
CA LEU A 104 17.93 -16.01 10.68
C LEU A 104 19.07 -17.00 10.40
N LEU A 105 20.13 -16.53 9.75
CA LEU A 105 21.34 -17.29 9.51
C LEU A 105 22.43 -17.01 10.56
N VAL A 106 22.36 -15.88 11.24
CA VAL A 106 23.26 -15.49 12.32
C VAL A 106 22.44 -15.29 13.58
N ASP A 107 22.88 -15.87 14.69
CA ASP A 107 22.34 -15.67 16.03
C ASP A 107 23.16 -14.54 16.68
N GLY A 108 22.52 -13.38 16.87
CA GLY A 108 23.13 -12.17 17.39
C GLY A 108 22.77 -11.91 18.86
N HIS A 109 23.76 -11.43 19.64
CA HIS A 109 23.55 -10.95 20.99
C HIS A 109 24.04 -9.51 21.15
N GLY A 110 23.15 -8.61 21.59
CA GLY A 110 23.40 -7.17 21.66
C GLY A 110 22.41 -6.36 20.82
N ASN A 111 22.77 -5.12 20.51
CA ASN A 111 21.96 -4.24 19.68
C ASN A 111 22.34 -4.38 18.19
N PHE A 112 21.47 -4.98 17.41
CA PHE A 112 21.60 -5.16 15.96
C PHE A 112 20.73 -4.19 15.15
N GLY A 113 20.33 -3.06 15.75
CA GLY A 113 19.41 -2.11 15.12
C GLY A 113 17.95 -2.43 15.38
N SER A 114 17.08 -1.60 14.84
CA SER A 114 15.63 -1.74 15.00
C SER A 114 14.86 -1.43 13.72
N ILE A 115 13.58 -1.76 13.70
CA ILE A 115 12.66 -1.42 12.61
C ILE A 115 12.44 0.11 12.48
N ASP A 116 12.86 0.90 13.48
CA ASP A 116 12.87 2.37 13.45
C ASP A 116 14.02 2.94 12.63
N GLY A 117 14.92 2.08 12.14
CA GLY A 117 16.08 2.47 11.37
C GLY A 117 17.30 2.81 12.21
N ASP A 118 17.29 2.49 13.51
CA ASP A 118 18.47 2.60 14.35
C ASP A 118 19.58 1.69 13.82
N SER A 119 20.80 2.20 13.83
CA SER A 119 21.97 1.44 13.44
C SER A 119 22.33 0.41 14.49
N ALA A 120 22.95 -0.69 14.07
CA ALA A 120 23.55 -1.63 14.99
C ALA A 120 24.68 -0.97 15.81
N ALA A 121 24.87 -1.44 17.03
CA ALA A 121 26.03 -1.03 17.83
C ALA A 121 27.33 -1.46 17.13
N ALA A 122 28.45 -0.77 17.43
CA ALA A 122 29.74 -1.09 16.83
C ALA A 122 30.12 -2.56 17.10
N MET A 123 30.80 -3.22 16.12
CA MET A 123 31.15 -4.65 16.13
C MET A 123 31.96 -5.12 17.35
N ARG A 124 32.57 -4.20 18.11
CA ARG A 124 33.26 -4.48 19.39
C ARG A 124 32.31 -4.77 20.55
N TYR A 125 31.04 -4.32 20.43
CA TYR A 125 30.02 -4.52 21.49
C TYR A 125 29.12 -5.73 21.18
N THR A 126 28.75 -5.92 19.92
CA THR A 126 27.86 -7.03 19.50
C THR A 126 28.61 -8.36 19.47
N GLU A 127 27.87 -9.44 19.66
CA GLU A 127 28.36 -10.81 19.64
C GLU A 127 27.52 -11.66 18.71
N VAL A 128 28.16 -12.63 18.06
CA VAL A 128 27.52 -13.51 17.06
C VAL A 128 27.96 -14.95 17.19
N ARG A 129 27.12 -15.84 16.69
CA ARG A 129 27.39 -17.23 16.36
C ARG A 129 26.47 -17.68 15.23
N MET A 130 26.69 -18.89 14.67
CA MET A 130 25.73 -19.44 13.71
C MET A 130 24.35 -19.64 14.34
N ALA A 131 23.29 -19.37 13.60
CA ALA A 131 21.96 -19.84 13.92
C ALA A 131 21.84 -21.36 13.69
N LYS A 132 20.89 -22.04 14.34
CA LYS A 132 20.73 -23.50 14.20
C LYS A 132 20.51 -23.93 12.76
N ILE A 133 19.68 -23.21 12.01
CA ILE A 133 19.36 -23.49 10.61
C ILE A 133 20.58 -23.34 9.67
N THR A 134 21.58 -22.54 10.04
CA THR A 134 22.79 -22.35 9.26
C THR A 134 23.66 -23.60 9.18
N GLN A 135 23.59 -24.49 10.18
CA GLN A 135 24.27 -25.78 10.11
C GLN A 135 23.78 -26.63 8.94
N GLU A 136 22.51 -26.51 8.59
CA GLU A 136 21.92 -27.22 7.44
C GLU A 136 22.40 -26.64 6.08
N MET A 137 22.79 -25.35 6.04
CA MET A 137 23.40 -24.76 4.87
C MET A 137 24.80 -25.30 4.57
N LEU A 138 25.54 -25.66 5.63
CA LEU A 138 26.94 -26.11 5.60
C LEU A 138 27.10 -27.62 5.77
N ALA A 139 25.97 -28.33 5.95
CA ALA A 139 25.99 -29.77 6.18
C ALA A 139 26.71 -30.50 5.02
N ASP A 140 27.57 -31.42 5.38
CA ASP A 140 28.35 -32.25 4.44
C ASP A 140 29.39 -31.48 3.56
N ILE A 141 29.75 -30.24 3.91
CA ILE A 141 30.73 -29.45 3.15
C ILE A 141 32.12 -30.13 3.12
N ASP A 142 32.47 -30.85 4.18
CA ASP A 142 33.74 -31.59 4.32
C ASP A 142 33.77 -32.92 3.55
N LYS A 143 32.70 -33.24 2.80
CA LYS A 143 32.55 -34.49 2.03
C LYS A 143 32.68 -34.28 0.51
N GLU A 144 33.40 -33.28 0.07
CA GLU A 144 33.62 -32.94 -1.35
C GLU A 144 32.33 -32.70 -2.14
N THR A 145 31.25 -32.24 -1.44
CA THR A 145 29.92 -32.07 -2.02
C THR A 145 29.83 -30.88 -2.95
N VAL A 146 30.71 -29.89 -2.81
CA VAL A 146 30.78 -28.67 -3.61
C VAL A 146 32.20 -28.39 -4.05
N ASP A 147 32.37 -27.57 -5.07
CA ASP A 147 33.65 -27.16 -5.58
C ASP A 147 34.23 -26.02 -4.75
N PHE A 148 35.55 -26.03 -4.61
CA PHE A 148 36.31 -24.97 -3.97
C PHE A 148 37.14 -24.23 -5.00
N MET A 149 37.38 -22.95 -4.75
CA MET A 149 38.26 -22.11 -5.54
C MET A 149 39.29 -21.41 -4.64
N PRO A 150 40.44 -20.97 -5.19
CA PRO A 150 41.37 -20.17 -4.43
C PRO A 150 40.72 -18.86 -3.95
N ASN A 151 41.12 -18.42 -2.75
CA ASN A 151 40.75 -17.10 -2.25
C ASN A 151 41.53 -16.01 -3.04
N TYR A 152 41.39 -14.74 -2.63
CA TYR A 152 41.91 -13.57 -3.34
C TYR A 152 43.48 -13.53 -3.43
N ASP A 153 44.20 -14.19 -2.50
CA ASP A 153 45.68 -14.26 -2.45
C ASP A 153 46.22 -15.67 -2.71
N GLU A 154 45.37 -16.60 -3.12
CA GLU A 154 45.66 -18.00 -3.43
C GLU A 154 46.23 -18.81 -2.24
N SER A 155 46.18 -18.27 -1.02
CA SER A 155 46.70 -18.92 0.20
C SER A 155 45.75 -19.96 0.78
N LEU A 156 44.45 -19.80 0.55
CA LEU A 156 43.37 -20.63 1.08
C LEU A 156 42.35 -20.99 0.00
N GLN A 157 41.46 -21.92 0.32
CA GLN A 157 40.34 -22.30 -0.53
C GLN A 157 39.02 -21.83 0.07
N GLU A 158 38.12 -21.36 -0.80
CA GLU A 158 36.75 -21.00 -0.42
C GLU A 158 35.73 -21.76 -1.27
N PRO A 159 34.56 -22.11 -0.74
CA PRO A 159 33.53 -22.82 -1.50
C PRO A 159 32.89 -21.90 -2.53
N THR A 160 32.69 -22.40 -3.76
CA THR A 160 31.97 -21.68 -4.83
C THR A 160 30.50 -21.54 -4.52
N VAL A 161 29.93 -22.51 -3.82
CA VAL A 161 28.53 -22.61 -3.39
C VAL A 161 28.46 -23.45 -2.13
N LEU A 162 27.44 -23.26 -1.28
CA LEU A 162 27.21 -24.12 -0.12
C LEU A 162 26.35 -25.35 -0.48
N PRO A 163 26.44 -26.48 0.27
CA PRO A 163 25.60 -27.66 0.04
C PRO A 163 24.10 -27.40 0.20
N ALA A 164 23.71 -26.48 1.08
CA ALA A 164 22.39 -25.92 1.26
C ALA A 164 21.23 -26.93 1.30
N LYS A 165 21.01 -27.61 2.46
CA LYS A 165 19.84 -28.48 2.64
C LYS A 165 18.51 -27.76 2.64
N ILE A 166 18.52 -26.44 2.81
CA ILE A 166 17.33 -25.57 2.78
C ILE A 166 17.33 -24.70 1.52
N PRO A 167 16.14 -24.41 0.93
CA PRO A 167 16.01 -23.59 -0.28
C PRO A 167 16.13 -22.09 0.06
N ASN A 168 17.33 -21.68 0.49
CA ASN A 168 17.58 -20.36 1.10
C ASN A 168 17.20 -19.19 0.20
N LEU A 169 17.39 -19.30 -1.13
CA LEU A 169 17.02 -18.21 -2.05
C LEU A 169 15.54 -17.82 -1.92
N LEU A 170 14.65 -18.79 -1.80
CA LEU A 170 13.22 -18.52 -1.67
C LEU A 170 12.81 -18.21 -0.22
N ILE A 171 13.33 -18.97 0.77
CA ILE A 171 12.85 -18.75 2.14
C ILE A 171 13.31 -17.43 2.76
N ASN A 172 14.49 -16.92 2.38
CA ASN A 172 15.01 -15.63 2.87
C ASN A 172 14.96 -14.52 1.83
N GLY A 173 14.80 -14.88 0.55
CA GLY A 173 14.86 -13.90 -0.52
C GLY A 173 16.27 -13.32 -0.72
N SER A 174 16.39 -12.35 -1.61
CA SER A 174 17.61 -11.57 -1.82
C SER A 174 17.28 -10.26 -2.51
N SER A 175 17.96 -9.18 -2.14
CA SER A 175 17.87 -7.89 -2.82
C SER A 175 19.28 -7.39 -3.17
N GLY A 176 19.48 -6.82 -4.36
CA GLY A 176 20.77 -6.30 -4.78
C GLY A 176 20.69 -5.48 -6.05
N ILE A 177 21.60 -4.51 -6.15
CA ILE A 177 21.71 -3.62 -7.31
C ILE A 177 23.06 -3.87 -7.95
N ALA A 178 23.06 -4.37 -9.18
CA ALA A 178 24.22 -4.57 -10.00
C ALA A 178 24.30 -3.52 -11.12
N VAL A 179 25.29 -3.60 -11.98
CA VAL A 179 25.40 -2.71 -13.14
C VAL A 179 24.37 -3.14 -14.19
N GLY A 180 23.45 -2.25 -14.52
CA GLY A 180 22.41 -2.47 -15.52
C GLY A 180 21.27 -3.43 -15.13
N MET A 181 21.30 -4.02 -13.94
CA MET A 181 20.27 -4.95 -13.47
C MET A 181 20.15 -4.95 -11.94
N ALA A 182 19.00 -5.39 -11.45
CA ALA A 182 18.74 -5.53 -10.01
C ALA A 182 18.01 -6.84 -9.74
N THR A 183 18.21 -7.38 -8.55
CA THR A 183 17.44 -8.51 -8.00
C THR A 183 16.64 -8.06 -6.80
N ASN A 184 15.42 -8.56 -6.67
CA ASN A 184 14.55 -8.33 -5.52
C ASN A 184 13.61 -9.51 -5.35
N ILE A 185 14.10 -10.57 -4.72
CA ILE A 185 13.40 -11.83 -4.50
C ILE A 185 12.78 -11.78 -3.11
N PRO A 186 11.45 -11.90 -2.96
CA PRO A 186 10.80 -11.86 -1.66
C PRO A 186 11.04 -13.14 -0.87
N PRO A 187 11.01 -13.09 0.47
CA PRO A 187 11.06 -14.28 1.33
C PRO A 187 9.74 -15.07 1.28
N HIS A 188 9.82 -16.38 1.59
CA HIS A 188 8.70 -17.31 1.58
C HIS A 188 8.68 -18.20 2.82
N ASN A 189 7.54 -18.81 3.09
CA ASN A 189 7.40 -19.77 4.17
C ASN A 189 8.09 -21.10 3.83
N LEU A 190 8.90 -21.63 4.78
CA LEU A 190 9.67 -22.86 4.58
C LEU A 190 8.79 -24.05 4.24
N ASN A 191 7.68 -24.25 4.99
CA ASN A 191 6.76 -25.37 4.77
C ASN A 191 6.16 -25.33 3.37
N GLU A 192 5.79 -24.12 2.89
CA GLU A 192 5.20 -23.97 1.55
C GLU A 192 6.23 -24.29 0.45
N VAL A 193 7.47 -23.80 0.59
CA VAL A 193 8.53 -24.05 -0.39
C VAL A 193 8.92 -25.52 -0.42
N CYS A 194 9.08 -26.17 0.76
CA CYS A 194 9.35 -27.61 0.81
C CYS A 194 8.23 -28.44 0.18
N ASN A 195 6.95 -28.11 0.46
CA ASN A 195 5.83 -28.78 -0.17
C ASN A 195 5.80 -28.59 -1.69
N GLY A 196 6.20 -27.40 -2.18
CA GLY A 196 6.37 -27.15 -3.63
C GLY A 196 7.49 -27.98 -4.26
N LEU A 197 8.61 -28.13 -3.55
CA LEU A 197 9.71 -29.00 -3.99
C LEU A 197 9.31 -30.48 -4.04
N GLU A 198 8.60 -30.96 -3.02
CA GLU A 198 8.05 -32.32 -3.02
C GLU A 198 7.11 -32.56 -4.21
N MET A 199 6.24 -31.59 -4.53
CA MET A 199 5.38 -31.66 -5.70
C MET A 199 6.19 -31.72 -7.00
N LEU A 200 7.26 -30.94 -7.12
CA LEU A 200 8.13 -30.96 -8.30
C LEU A 200 8.91 -32.27 -8.43
N ILE A 201 9.32 -32.87 -7.29
CA ILE A 201 9.99 -34.18 -7.27
C ILE A 201 9.03 -35.28 -7.78
N ASP A 202 7.76 -35.22 -7.37
CA ASP A 202 6.72 -36.19 -7.76
C ASP A 202 6.29 -36.03 -9.21
N ASN A 203 6.18 -34.79 -9.69
CA ASN A 203 5.79 -34.47 -11.06
C ASN A 203 6.72 -33.39 -11.65
N PRO A 204 7.74 -33.77 -12.42
CA PRO A 204 8.62 -32.81 -13.09
C PRO A 204 7.91 -31.87 -14.07
N ASP A 205 6.75 -32.25 -14.59
CA ASP A 205 5.98 -31.46 -15.55
C ASP A 205 4.97 -30.50 -14.88
N VAL A 206 4.97 -30.42 -13.55
CA VAL A 206 4.12 -29.51 -12.77
C VAL A 206 4.18 -28.08 -13.30
N THR A 207 3.03 -27.45 -13.43
CA THR A 207 2.91 -26.05 -13.86
C THR A 207 3.11 -25.07 -12.71
N VAL A 208 3.40 -23.80 -13.03
CA VAL A 208 3.50 -22.74 -12.00
C VAL A 208 2.17 -22.57 -11.24
N ASP A 209 1.04 -22.66 -11.92
CA ASP A 209 -0.29 -22.56 -11.29
C ASP A 209 -0.55 -23.68 -10.27
N GLU A 210 -0.11 -24.90 -10.56
CA GLU A 210 -0.18 -26.02 -9.61
C GLU A 210 0.77 -25.81 -8.43
N LEU A 211 2.00 -25.35 -8.67
CA LEU A 211 2.96 -25.01 -7.60
C LEU A 211 2.38 -23.93 -6.67
N MET A 212 1.63 -22.98 -7.19
CA MET A 212 0.96 -21.93 -6.40
C MET A 212 -0.13 -22.48 -5.46
N THR A 213 -0.57 -23.71 -5.63
CA THR A 213 -1.45 -24.37 -4.64
C THR A 213 -0.73 -24.67 -3.33
N LYS A 214 0.59 -24.89 -3.39
CA LYS A 214 1.46 -25.14 -2.24
C LYS A 214 2.19 -23.87 -1.79
N ILE A 215 2.81 -23.14 -2.73
CA ILE A 215 3.51 -21.87 -2.47
C ILE A 215 2.54 -20.73 -2.78
N LYS A 216 1.80 -20.30 -1.76
CA LYS A 216 0.69 -19.35 -1.93
C LYS A 216 1.14 -17.94 -2.30
N GLY A 217 2.33 -17.55 -1.87
CA GLY A 217 2.89 -16.20 -2.07
C GLY A 217 4.05 -15.91 -1.15
N PRO A 218 4.64 -14.71 -1.23
CA PRO A 218 5.65 -14.25 -0.29
C PRO A 218 5.19 -14.32 1.17
N ASP A 219 6.12 -14.50 2.10
CA ASP A 219 5.88 -14.52 3.54
C ASP A 219 6.93 -13.64 4.23
N PHE A 220 6.56 -12.40 4.48
CA PHE A 220 7.47 -11.38 4.98
C PHE A 220 7.73 -11.51 6.48
N PRO A 221 8.95 -11.25 6.96
CA PRO A 221 9.31 -11.35 8.38
C PRO A 221 8.49 -10.39 9.27
N THR A 222 8.08 -9.24 8.74
CA THR A 222 7.26 -8.21 9.43
C THR A 222 5.76 -8.50 9.40
N GLY A 223 5.31 -9.62 8.83
CA GLY A 223 3.89 -9.95 8.67
C GLY A 223 3.23 -9.11 7.59
N ALA A 224 2.24 -8.32 7.97
CA ALA A 224 1.42 -7.47 7.11
C ALA A 224 0.48 -8.26 6.15
N LEU A 225 -0.39 -7.53 5.48
CA LEU A 225 -1.35 -8.07 4.52
C LEU A 225 -0.79 -7.98 3.10
N ILE A 226 -1.00 -9.01 2.31
CA ILE A 226 -0.73 -9.02 0.88
C ILE A 226 -2.07 -8.91 0.15
N LEU A 227 -2.21 -7.90 -0.72
CA LEU A 227 -3.45 -7.61 -1.43
C LEU A 227 -3.43 -8.23 -2.82
N GLY A 228 -4.41 -9.11 -3.07
CA GLY A 228 -4.61 -9.78 -4.35
C GLY A 228 -3.58 -10.88 -4.65
N ARG A 229 -3.86 -11.68 -5.68
CA ARG A 229 -3.00 -12.79 -6.14
C ARG A 229 -2.39 -12.56 -7.53
N GLU A 230 -2.91 -11.60 -8.28
CA GLU A 230 -2.49 -11.32 -9.66
C GLU A 230 -1.00 -10.96 -9.76
N GLY A 231 -0.53 -10.06 -8.88
CA GLY A 231 0.87 -9.67 -8.81
C GLY A 231 1.80 -10.82 -8.46
N ILE A 232 1.36 -11.73 -7.57
CA ILE A 232 2.09 -12.96 -7.20
C ILE A 232 2.16 -13.90 -8.41
N LYS A 233 1.01 -14.17 -9.07
CA LYS A 233 0.94 -15.04 -10.24
C LYS A 233 1.85 -14.55 -11.36
N LYS A 234 1.82 -13.25 -11.65
CA LYS A 234 2.69 -12.64 -12.65
C LYS A 234 4.17 -12.80 -12.28
N ALA A 235 4.53 -12.54 -11.01
CA ALA A 235 5.90 -12.69 -10.53
C ALA A 235 6.40 -14.14 -10.68
N TYR A 236 5.59 -15.12 -10.29
CA TYR A 236 5.97 -16.53 -10.33
C TYR A 236 6.02 -17.11 -11.74
N SER A 237 5.19 -16.62 -12.66
CA SER A 237 5.17 -17.08 -14.05
C SER A 237 6.29 -16.46 -14.90
N THR A 238 6.66 -15.19 -14.65
CA THR A 238 7.56 -14.42 -15.52
C THR A 238 8.87 -14.01 -14.85
N GLY A 239 9.03 -14.25 -13.56
CA GLY A 239 10.13 -13.73 -12.75
C GLY A 239 10.03 -12.23 -12.43
N ARG A 240 8.97 -11.53 -12.88
CA ARG A 240 8.75 -10.11 -12.62
C ARG A 240 7.30 -9.82 -12.26
N GLY A 241 7.09 -9.05 -11.20
CA GLY A 241 5.75 -8.67 -10.75
C GLY A 241 5.77 -7.60 -9.69
N SER A 242 4.60 -7.21 -9.22
CA SER A 242 4.43 -6.25 -8.13
C SER A 242 3.43 -6.82 -7.12
N VAL A 243 3.85 -6.92 -5.87
CA VAL A 243 3.03 -7.43 -4.76
C VAL A 243 2.67 -6.26 -3.86
N LYS A 244 1.39 -5.94 -3.74
CA LYS A 244 0.92 -4.88 -2.85
C LYS A 244 0.90 -5.39 -1.42
N MET A 245 1.57 -4.68 -0.52
CA MET A 245 1.59 -4.94 0.93
C MET A 245 0.85 -3.82 1.65
N ARG A 246 0.10 -4.17 2.69
CA ARG A 246 -0.65 -3.23 3.52
C ARG A 246 -0.41 -3.54 5.00
N ALA A 247 -0.22 -2.51 5.80
CA ALA A 247 -0.12 -2.60 7.25
C ALA A 247 -1.37 -3.27 7.86
N ARG A 248 -1.19 -4.04 8.91
CA ARG A 248 -2.31 -4.55 9.71
C ARG A 248 -2.74 -3.46 10.68
N ALA A 249 -3.94 -2.94 10.48
CA ALA A 249 -4.52 -1.90 11.32
C ALA A 249 -5.90 -2.32 11.82
N THR A 250 -6.23 -1.94 13.05
CA THR A 250 -7.54 -2.14 13.68
C THR A 250 -8.08 -0.81 14.17
N ILE A 251 -9.39 -0.64 14.11
CA ILE A 251 -10.09 0.52 14.67
C ILE A 251 -10.65 0.12 16.03
N GLU A 252 -10.25 0.85 17.08
CA GLU A 252 -10.73 0.64 18.45
C GLU A 252 -11.53 1.85 18.92
N GLU A 253 -12.67 1.60 19.56
CA GLU A 253 -13.48 2.67 20.18
C GLU A 253 -12.84 3.19 21.46
N MET A 254 -13.01 4.49 21.69
CA MET A 254 -12.59 5.19 22.89
C MET A 254 -13.77 5.83 23.60
N ALA A 255 -13.58 6.26 24.85
CA ALA A 255 -14.60 7.00 25.60
C ALA A 255 -15.08 8.25 24.83
N LYS A 256 -16.37 8.60 24.98
CA LYS A 256 -17.02 9.78 24.37
C LYS A 256 -17.15 9.72 22.84
N GLY A 257 -17.32 8.51 22.25
CA GLY A 257 -17.51 8.34 20.80
C GLY A 257 -16.28 8.68 19.95
N LYS A 258 -15.09 8.70 20.54
CA LYS A 258 -13.82 8.83 19.80
C LYS A 258 -13.34 7.47 19.36
N HIS A 259 -12.52 7.46 18.32
CA HIS A 259 -11.89 6.25 17.78
C HIS A 259 -10.38 6.43 17.76
N LYS A 260 -9.67 5.31 17.77
CA LYS A 260 -8.23 5.25 17.47
C LYS A 260 -7.94 4.17 16.46
N ILE A 261 -7.00 4.41 15.59
CA ILE A 261 -6.43 3.42 14.67
C ILE A 261 -5.16 2.88 15.31
N VAL A 262 -5.08 1.56 15.44
CA VAL A 262 -3.93 0.86 16.01
C VAL A 262 -3.28 0.04 14.91
N VAL A 263 -2.02 0.34 14.58
CA VAL A 263 -1.23 -0.40 13.59
C VAL A 263 -0.28 -1.33 14.32
N THR A 264 -0.38 -2.62 14.04
CA THR A 264 0.42 -3.68 14.69
C THR A 264 1.48 -4.31 13.79
N GLU A 265 1.34 -4.18 12.46
CA GLU A 265 2.30 -4.67 11.49
C GLU A 265 2.43 -3.65 10.35
N ILE A 266 3.65 -3.45 9.84
CA ILE A 266 3.94 -2.58 8.69
C ILE A 266 4.51 -3.38 7.54
N PRO A 267 4.42 -2.87 6.29
CA PRO A 267 5.00 -3.54 5.12
C PRO A 267 6.49 -3.78 5.27
N TYR A 268 6.98 -4.84 4.64
CA TYR A 268 8.39 -5.23 4.65
C TYR A 268 9.28 -4.14 4.08
N GLN A 269 10.46 -3.94 4.67
CA GLN A 269 11.45 -2.90 4.32
C GLN A 269 10.97 -1.45 4.56
N VAL A 270 9.89 -1.24 5.28
CA VAL A 270 9.41 0.08 5.67
C VAL A 270 9.98 0.48 7.04
N ASN A 271 10.43 1.72 7.17
CA ASN A 271 10.93 2.30 8.40
C ASN A 271 9.77 2.88 9.23
N LYS A 272 9.56 2.35 10.45
CA LYS A 272 8.44 2.73 11.33
C LYS A 272 8.50 4.21 11.75
N ALA A 273 9.64 4.71 12.16
CA ALA A 273 9.80 6.11 12.58
C ALA A 273 9.50 7.09 11.45
N ARG A 274 9.92 6.78 10.22
CA ARG A 274 9.62 7.58 9.03
C ARG A 274 8.13 7.57 8.67
N VAL A 275 7.43 6.46 8.85
CA VAL A 275 5.98 6.40 8.69
C VAL A 275 5.29 7.32 9.67
N ILE A 276 5.67 7.27 10.96
CA ILE A 276 5.12 8.13 12.02
C ILE A 276 5.36 9.61 11.69
N GLU A 277 6.57 9.98 11.29
CA GLU A 277 6.91 11.34 10.86
C GLU A 277 6.06 11.80 9.67
N THR A 278 5.90 10.93 8.67
CA THR A 278 5.07 11.23 7.48
C THR A 278 3.63 11.47 7.88
N ILE A 279 3.04 10.65 8.76
CA ILE A 279 1.68 10.83 9.28
C ILE A 279 1.55 12.17 10.02
N ALA A 280 2.51 12.51 10.87
CA ALA A 280 2.53 13.77 11.60
C ALA A 280 2.57 14.99 10.66
N ASN A 281 3.39 14.93 9.60
CA ASN A 281 3.49 15.98 8.59
C ASN A 281 2.17 16.14 7.82
N LEU A 282 1.56 15.03 7.34
CA LEU A 282 0.27 15.06 6.64
C LEU A 282 -0.87 15.60 7.50
N SER A 283 -0.85 15.33 8.81
CA SER A 283 -1.80 15.89 9.77
C SER A 283 -1.59 17.41 9.95
N ARG A 284 -0.34 17.85 10.13
CA ARG A 284 0.01 19.27 10.26
C ARG A 284 -0.37 20.07 9.00
N ASP A 285 -0.10 19.53 7.83
CA ASP A 285 -0.40 20.14 6.53
C ASP A 285 -1.88 20.02 6.13
N LYS A 286 -2.72 19.44 7.01
CA LYS A 286 -4.17 19.23 6.82
C LYS A 286 -4.53 18.43 5.57
N VAL A 287 -3.62 17.61 5.05
CA VAL A 287 -3.91 16.63 4.00
C VAL A 287 -4.77 15.50 4.57
N ILE A 288 -4.46 15.09 5.80
CA ILE A 288 -5.27 14.17 6.60
C ILE A 288 -5.72 14.93 7.84
N ASP A 289 -6.99 15.34 7.86
CA ASP A 289 -7.59 16.00 9.02
C ASP A 289 -8.21 14.97 9.98
N GLY A 290 -8.41 15.39 11.24
CA GLY A 290 -9.08 14.57 12.24
C GLY A 290 -8.15 13.79 13.19
N ILE A 291 -6.84 13.80 13.00
CA ILE A 291 -5.86 13.20 13.94
C ILE A 291 -5.66 14.14 15.12
N THR A 292 -5.85 13.64 16.36
CA THR A 292 -5.68 14.40 17.62
C THR A 292 -4.39 14.05 18.34
N ALA A 293 -3.94 12.81 18.25
CA ALA A 293 -2.67 12.36 18.83
C ALA A 293 -2.08 11.23 17.98
N LEU A 294 -0.77 11.17 17.95
CA LEU A 294 0.01 10.13 17.30
C LEU A 294 1.09 9.66 18.29
N ARG A 295 1.09 8.37 18.63
CA ARG A 295 2.05 7.80 19.60
C ARG A 295 2.61 6.49 19.08
N ASP A 296 3.87 6.27 19.38
CA ASP A 296 4.51 4.97 19.28
C ASP A 296 4.47 4.30 20.66
N GLU A 297 3.68 3.25 20.78
CA GLU A 297 3.51 2.44 21.99
C GLU A 297 4.17 1.06 21.82
N SER A 298 5.12 0.94 20.87
CA SER A 298 5.83 -0.32 20.62
C SER A 298 6.70 -0.71 21.82
N ASP A 299 6.63 -1.95 22.22
CA ASP A 299 7.39 -2.53 23.33
C ASP A 299 7.91 -3.95 23.00
N ARG A 300 8.34 -4.69 24.02
CA ARG A 300 8.81 -6.07 23.87
C ARG A 300 7.70 -7.05 23.45
N GLN A 301 6.43 -6.67 23.57
CA GLN A 301 5.28 -7.49 23.17
C GLN A 301 4.98 -7.34 21.67
N GLY A 302 5.47 -6.28 21.05
CA GLY A 302 5.32 -6.05 19.62
C GLY A 302 5.23 -4.57 19.24
N MET A 303 5.07 -4.36 17.93
CA MET A 303 4.89 -3.03 17.37
C MET A 303 3.45 -2.54 17.60
N ARG A 304 3.31 -1.26 18.00
CA ARG A 304 2.01 -0.63 18.22
C ARG A 304 2.09 0.87 17.93
N ILE A 305 1.58 1.31 16.79
CA ILE A 305 1.41 2.73 16.45
C ILE A 305 -0.05 3.08 16.73
N VAL A 306 -0.29 4.11 17.55
CA VAL A 306 -1.63 4.55 17.93
C VAL A 306 -1.91 5.93 17.36
N ILE A 307 -2.99 6.04 16.58
CA ILE A 307 -3.47 7.26 15.92
C ILE A 307 -4.86 7.57 16.47
N GLU A 308 -4.95 8.58 17.35
CA GLU A 308 -6.25 8.99 17.92
C GLU A 308 -6.98 9.96 17.01
N LEU A 309 -8.27 9.78 16.89
CA LEU A 309 -9.13 10.57 15.99
C LEU A 309 -10.10 11.45 16.78
N ARG A 310 -10.55 12.54 16.18
CA ARG A 310 -11.69 13.34 16.66
C ARG A 310 -12.98 12.51 16.56
N ALA A 311 -13.97 12.85 17.38
CA ALA A 311 -15.27 12.16 17.38
C ALA A 311 -16.12 12.41 16.12
N ASP A 312 -15.86 13.50 15.40
CA ASP A 312 -16.58 13.92 14.19
C ASP A 312 -16.01 13.34 12.87
N VAL A 313 -15.06 12.43 12.96
CA VAL A 313 -14.36 11.90 11.79
C VAL A 313 -14.61 10.40 11.66
N GLN A 314 -14.91 9.94 10.46
CA GLN A 314 -15.05 8.51 10.17
C GLN A 314 -13.66 7.84 10.10
N PRO A 315 -13.39 6.83 10.96
CA PRO A 315 -12.09 6.20 11.07
C PRO A 315 -11.63 5.53 9.78
N ASP A 316 -12.54 4.87 9.05
CA ASP A 316 -12.23 4.16 7.80
C ASP A 316 -11.74 5.10 6.70
N ILE A 317 -12.33 6.30 6.62
CA ILE A 317 -11.88 7.32 5.65
C ILE A 317 -10.46 7.78 5.96
N VAL A 318 -10.16 7.99 7.25
CA VAL A 318 -8.79 8.37 7.66
C VAL A 318 -7.82 7.24 7.38
N LEU A 319 -8.18 6.01 7.72
CA LEU A 319 -7.34 4.83 7.48
C LEU A 319 -7.04 4.65 5.98
N ASN A 320 -8.03 4.81 5.11
CA ASN A 320 -7.82 4.74 3.66
C ASN A 320 -6.94 5.88 3.14
N LYS A 321 -7.07 7.10 3.67
CA LYS A 321 -6.15 8.20 3.35
C LYS A 321 -4.72 7.90 3.81
N LEU A 322 -4.56 7.29 4.99
CA LEU A 322 -3.26 6.84 5.48
C LEU A 322 -2.63 5.81 4.54
N TYR A 323 -3.38 4.80 4.08
CA TYR A 323 -2.90 3.84 3.08
C TYR A 323 -2.51 4.49 1.74
N LYS A 324 -3.25 5.52 1.31
CA LYS A 324 -3.00 6.20 0.03
C LYS A 324 -1.79 7.15 0.07
N HIS A 325 -1.52 7.77 1.22
CA HIS A 325 -0.52 8.85 1.32
C HIS A 325 0.72 8.48 2.14
N THR A 326 0.79 7.29 2.72
CA THR A 326 1.93 6.85 3.53
C THR A 326 2.39 5.45 3.13
N GLN A 327 3.55 5.03 3.65
CA GLN A 327 4.09 3.68 3.47
C GLN A 327 3.37 2.60 4.32
N LEU A 328 2.21 2.91 4.92
CA LEU A 328 1.31 1.88 5.48
C LEU A 328 0.74 0.97 4.38
N GLN A 329 0.78 1.39 3.13
CA GLN A 329 0.61 0.53 1.96
C GLN A 329 1.74 0.81 0.98
N GLU A 330 2.43 -0.26 0.54
CA GLU A 330 3.59 -0.17 -0.33
C GLU A 330 3.61 -1.34 -1.32
N SER A 331 4.23 -1.15 -2.46
CA SER A 331 4.35 -2.19 -3.48
C SER A 331 5.76 -2.78 -3.50
N PHE A 332 5.88 -4.09 -3.33
CA PHE A 332 7.14 -4.82 -3.47
C PHE A 332 7.32 -5.24 -4.93
N GLY A 333 8.27 -4.61 -5.60
CA GLY A 333 8.62 -4.96 -6.99
C GLY A 333 9.46 -6.24 -7.03
N VAL A 334 8.86 -7.35 -7.46
CA VAL A 334 9.54 -8.65 -7.56
C VAL A 334 10.39 -8.71 -8.83
N ILE A 335 11.67 -9.06 -8.67
CA ILE A 335 12.61 -9.36 -9.76
C ILE A 335 13.40 -10.59 -9.33
N MET A 336 13.05 -11.76 -9.88
CA MET A 336 13.67 -13.04 -9.55
C MET A 336 14.92 -13.27 -10.41
N LEU A 337 15.90 -12.37 -10.26
CA LEU A 337 17.19 -12.43 -10.94
C LEU A 337 18.22 -13.14 -10.06
N ALA A 338 18.82 -14.20 -10.54
CA ALA A 338 19.89 -14.94 -9.84
C ALA A 338 20.97 -15.40 -10.82
N LEU A 339 22.12 -15.81 -10.28
CA LEU A 339 23.19 -16.41 -11.07
C LEU A 339 22.93 -17.90 -11.30
N VAL A 340 22.95 -18.31 -12.56
CA VAL A 340 22.91 -19.70 -13.00
C VAL A 340 24.22 -19.94 -13.75
N ASP A 341 25.08 -20.79 -13.22
CA ASP A 341 26.42 -21.08 -13.76
C ASP A 341 27.23 -19.80 -14.07
N GLY A 342 27.19 -18.83 -13.14
CA GLY A 342 27.86 -17.54 -13.27
C GLY A 342 27.19 -16.53 -14.21
N HIS A 343 26.05 -16.86 -14.83
CA HIS A 343 25.31 -15.96 -15.71
C HIS A 343 24.02 -15.44 -15.06
N PRO A 344 23.74 -14.13 -15.11
CA PRO A 344 22.52 -13.57 -14.55
C PRO A 344 21.31 -13.95 -15.42
N ARG A 345 20.27 -14.53 -14.79
CA ARG A 345 19.01 -14.91 -15.44
C ARG A 345 17.82 -14.49 -14.59
N VAL A 346 16.78 -13.98 -15.23
CA VAL A 346 15.46 -13.81 -14.59
C VAL A 346 14.74 -15.14 -14.69
N LEU A 347 14.36 -15.70 -13.56
CA LEU A 347 13.81 -17.04 -13.43
C LEU A 347 12.36 -16.99 -12.99
N ASN A 348 11.54 -17.92 -13.45
CA ASN A 348 10.22 -18.19 -12.90
C ASN A 348 10.32 -19.09 -11.64
N LEU A 349 9.22 -19.27 -10.92
CA LEU A 349 9.22 -20.08 -9.69
C LEU A 349 9.68 -21.53 -9.93
N LYS A 350 9.18 -22.17 -11.00
CA LYS A 350 9.53 -23.56 -11.34
C LYS A 350 11.02 -23.70 -11.63
N GLU A 351 11.60 -22.76 -12.37
CA GLU A 351 13.03 -22.76 -12.70
C GLU A 351 13.90 -22.63 -11.44
N VAL A 352 13.54 -21.73 -10.50
CA VAL A 352 14.29 -21.58 -9.24
C VAL A 352 14.25 -22.88 -8.43
N LEU A 353 13.08 -23.50 -8.30
CA LEU A 353 12.93 -24.78 -7.60
C LEU A 353 13.72 -25.90 -8.32
N GLY A 354 13.70 -25.93 -9.65
CA GLY A 354 14.42 -26.89 -10.46
C GLY A 354 15.93 -26.83 -10.27
N TYR A 355 16.53 -25.63 -10.40
CA TYR A 355 17.97 -25.45 -10.18
C TYR A 355 18.40 -25.80 -8.75
N TYR A 356 17.56 -25.50 -7.76
CA TYR A 356 17.83 -25.94 -6.39
C TYR A 356 17.79 -27.47 -6.27
N LEU A 357 16.80 -28.13 -6.87
CA LEU A 357 16.67 -29.59 -6.87
C LEU A 357 17.86 -30.27 -7.53
N ASP A 358 18.29 -29.79 -8.69
CA ASP A 358 19.44 -30.27 -9.42
C ASP A 358 20.72 -30.14 -8.58
N HIS A 359 20.88 -29.02 -7.90
CA HIS A 359 21.98 -28.85 -6.95
C HIS A 359 21.93 -29.85 -5.82
N ARG A 360 20.76 -30.09 -5.21
CA ARG A 360 20.62 -31.09 -4.14
C ARG A 360 20.93 -32.51 -4.61
N LEU A 361 20.46 -32.88 -5.81
CA LEU A 361 20.81 -34.18 -6.41
C LEU A 361 22.34 -34.34 -6.56
N ASN A 362 22.99 -33.29 -7.07
CA ASN A 362 24.46 -33.31 -7.22
C ASN A 362 25.16 -33.46 -5.87
N VAL A 363 24.73 -32.71 -4.83
CA VAL A 363 25.28 -32.82 -3.48
C VAL A 363 25.10 -34.22 -2.91
N ILE A 364 23.95 -34.87 -3.09
CA ILE A 364 23.69 -36.23 -2.63
C ILE A 364 24.58 -37.23 -3.35
N VAL A 365 24.69 -37.14 -4.67
CA VAL A 365 25.56 -38.01 -5.46
C VAL A 365 27.02 -37.89 -5.00
N ARG A 366 27.53 -36.66 -4.87
CA ARG A 366 28.93 -36.42 -4.43
C ARG A 366 29.15 -36.89 -2.98
N ARG A 367 28.24 -36.62 -2.08
CA ARG A 367 28.28 -37.13 -0.68
C ARG A 367 28.32 -38.63 -0.67
N THR A 368 27.43 -39.30 -1.36
CA THR A 368 27.33 -40.74 -1.43
C THR A 368 28.58 -41.35 -2.02
N GLN A 369 29.14 -40.75 -3.07
CA GLN A 369 30.41 -41.19 -3.67
C GLN A 369 31.61 -41.07 -2.70
N PHE A 370 31.67 -39.94 -1.97
CA PHE A 370 32.69 -39.73 -0.93
C PHE A 370 32.57 -40.78 0.19
N GLU A 371 31.35 -41.02 0.68
CA GLU A 371 31.09 -42.01 1.69
C GLU A 371 31.41 -43.45 1.20
N LEU A 372 31.05 -43.75 -0.06
CA LEU A 372 31.42 -45.01 -0.72
C LEU A 372 32.91 -45.20 -0.78
N ASN A 373 33.65 -44.23 -1.31
CA ASN A 373 35.11 -44.29 -1.42
C ASN A 373 35.75 -44.48 -0.05
N LYS A 374 35.25 -43.84 1.00
CA LYS A 374 35.73 -43.99 2.37
C LYS A 374 35.41 -45.35 2.93
N ALA A 375 34.20 -45.86 2.70
CA ALA A 375 33.77 -47.18 3.14
C ALA A 375 34.56 -48.30 2.44
N GLU A 376 34.71 -48.21 1.12
CA GLU A 376 35.53 -49.18 0.35
C GLU A 376 37.01 -49.18 0.78
N ALA A 377 37.58 -47.99 1.00
CA ALA A 377 38.97 -47.91 1.51
C ALA A 377 39.12 -48.53 2.90
N ARG A 378 38.12 -48.36 3.77
CA ARG A 378 38.12 -48.98 5.12
C ARG A 378 37.90 -50.49 5.04
N ALA A 379 36.92 -50.94 4.24
CA ALA A 379 36.65 -52.37 4.02
C ALA A 379 37.88 -53.09 3.45
N HIS A 380 38.56 -52.47 2.48
CA HIS A 380 39.78 -53.02 1.94
C HIS A 380 40.90 -53.26 2.99
N ILE A 381 41.05 -52.29 3.93
CA ILE A 381 42.02 -52.49 5.04
C ILE A 381 41.54 -53.61 5.97
N LEU A 382 40.28 -53.71 6.34
CA LEU A 382 39.77 -54.77 7.21
C LEU A 382 39.87 -56.15 6.59
N GLU A 383 39.63 -56.26 5.27
CA GLU A 383 39.83 -57.49 4.51
C GLU A 383 41.29 -58.00 4.65
N GLY A 384 42.26 -57.13 4.48
CA GLY A 384 43.68 -57.48 4.65
C GLY A 384 43.99 -57.89 6.10
N LEU A 385 43.38 -57.21 7.11
CA LEU A 385 43.53 -57.57 8.51
C LEU A 385 42.93 -58.93 8.81
N LEU A 386 41.80 -59.30 8.22
CA LEU A 386 41.20 -60.64 8.39
C LEU A 386 42.05 -61.71 7.77
N ILE A 387 42.55 -61.49 6.56
CA ILE A 387 43.52 -62.42 5.94
C ILE A 387 44.74 -62.62 6.83
N ALA A 388 45.27 -61.53 7.44
CA ALA A 388 46.39 -61.63 8.38
C ALA A 388 46.07 -62.36 9.66
N LEU A 389 44.86 -62.23 10.19
CA LEU A 389 44.41 -62.94 11.39
C LEU A 389 44.15 -64.41 11.12
N ASP A 390 43.72 -64.83 9.93
CA ASP A 390 43.57 -66.21 9.51
C ASP A 390 44.89 -66.91 9.37
N HIS A 391 45.98 -66.20 9.04
CA HIS A 391 47.33 -66.68 8.84
C HIS A 391 48.32 -66.08 9.85
N ILE A 392 47.89 -65.84 11.12
CA ILE A 392 48.60 -64.96 12.04
C ILE A 392 50.03 -65.48 12.37
N ASP A 393 50.23 -66.76 12.53
CA ASP A 393 51.55 -67.34 12.82
C ASP A 393 52.57 -67.18 11.67
N GLU A 394 52.07 -67.31 10.44
CA GLU A 394 52.85 -67.07 9.25
C GLU A 394 53.17 -65.59 9.00
N VAL A 395 52.21 -64.67 9.28
CA VAL A 395 52.42 -63.25 9.23
C VAL A 395 53.50 -62.81 10.24
N ILE A 396 53.37 -63.27 11.50
CA ILE A 396 54.36 -62.96 12.54
C ILE A 396 55.76 -63.55 12.19
N ALA A 397 55.82 -64.74 11.66
CA ALA A 397 57.08 -65.30 11.19
C ALA A 397 57.73 -64.51 10.04
N THR A 398 56.91 -64.08 9.09
CA THR A 398 57.37 -63.28 7.95
C THR A 398 57.88 -61.92 8.40
N ILE A 399 57.19 -61.24 9.34
CA ILE A 399 57.62 -59.94 9.88
C ILE A 399 58.90 -60.05 10.65
N ARG A 400 59.00 -61.08 11.53
CA ARG A 400 60.24 -61.33 12.34
C ARG A 400 61.48 -61.74 11.54
N SER A 401 61.31 -62.36 10.37
CA SER A 401 62.40 -62.72 9.47
C SER A 401 62.88 -61.60 8.59
N SER A 402 62.13 -60.48 8.50
CA SER A 402 62.43 -59.31 7.70
C SER A 402 63.36 -58.34 8.45
N GLN A 403 64.39 -57.82 7.78
CA GLN A 403 65.40 -56.92 8.37
C GLN A 403 64.92 -55.43 8.35
N THR A 404 64.01 -55.09 7.46
CA THR A 404 63.44 -53.74 7.35
C THR A 404 61.91 -53.78 7.09
N ASP A 405 61.18 -52.72 7.44
CA ASP A 405 59.75 -52.58 7.18
C ASP A 405 59.39 -52.76 5.70
N GLU A 406 60.25 -52.26 4.78
CA GLU A 406 60.08 -52.41 3.35
C GLU A 406 60.18 -53.88 2.88
N ILE A 407 61.14 -54.65 3.41
CA ILE A 407 61.25 -56.06 3.11
C ILE A 407 60.03 -56.83 3.67
N ALA A 408 59.61 -56.54 4.90
CA ALA A 408 58.46 -57.15 5.51
C ALA A 408 57.20 -56.86 4.70
N ARG A 409 56.95 -55.60 4.29
CA ARG A 409 55.82 -55.15 3.44
C ARG A 409 55.79 -55.94 2.12
N ASN A 410 56.87 -55.97 1.40
CA ASN A 410 56.99 -56.66 0.10
C ASN A 410 56.78 -58.19 0.26
N ALA A 411 57.30 -58.81 1.34
CA ALA A 411 57.09 -60.21 1.61
C ALA A 411 55.60 -60.50 1.94
N LEU A 412 54.91 -59.66 2.72
CA LEU A 412 53.50 -59.83 3.05
C LEU A 412 52.66 -59.68 1.77
N MET A 413 52.96 -58.70 0.91
CA MET A 413 52.29 -58.53 -0.37
C MET A 413 52.40 -59.74 -1.28
N GLN A 414 53.59 -60.28 -1.46
CA GLN A 414 53.86 -61.44 -2.31
C GLN A 414 53.24 -62.74 -1.77
N LYS A 415 53.39 -63.01 -0.45
CA LYS A 415 52.96 -64.28 0.16
C LYS A 415 51.45 -64.41 0.31
N PHE A 416 50.74 -63.28 0.66
CA PHE A 416 49.31 -63.31 0.96
C PHE A 416 48.44 -62.55 -0.07
N GLY A 417 49.04 -62.09 -1.16
CA GLY A 417 48.28 -61.34 -2.20
C GLY A 417 47.73 -59.96 -1.76
N LEU A 418 48.38 -59.38 -0.75
CA LEU A 418 47.94 -58.13 -0.14
C LEU A 418 48.35 -56.91 -0.92
N SER A 419 47.55 -55.87 -0.89
CA SER A 419 47.94 -54.55 -1.38
C SER A 419 48.96 -53.89 -0.43
N GLU A 420 49.68 -52.88 -0.93
CA GLU A 420 50.60 -52.10 -0.11
C GLU A 420 49.90 -51.47 1.11
N LYS A 421 48.73 -50.89 0.92
CA LYS A 421 47.92 -50.29 1.99
C LYS A 421 47.52 -51.33 3.07
N GLN A 422 47.18 -52.56 2.66
CA GLN A 422 46.84 -53.66 3.58
C GLN A 422 48.09 -54.11 4.33
N ALA A 423 49.21 -54.26 3.63
CA ALA A 423 50.48 -54.68 4.27
C ALA A 423 50.95 -53.65 5.30
N VAL A 424 50.90 -52.36 5.01
CA VAL A 424 51.23 -51.27 5.95
C VAL A 424 50.28 -51.32 7.17
N ALA A 425 48.99 -51.49 6.97
CA ALA A 425 48.00 -51.56 8.06
C ALA A 425 48.25 -52.80 8.97
N ILE A 426 48.77 -53.92 8.42
CA ILE A 426 49.13 -55.09 9.18
C ILE A 426 50.45 -54.84 9.98
N LEU A 427 51.40 -54.13 9.42
CA LEU A 427 52.64 -53.77 10.12
C LEU A 427 52.37 -52.81 11.30
N ASP A 428 51.43 -51.88 11.12
CA ASP A 428 51.03 -50.96 12.17
C ASP A 428 50.05 -51.53 13.19
N MET A 429 49.70 -52.82 13.07
CA MET A 429 48.73 -53.51 13.95
C MET A 429 49.29 -53.69 15.34
N ARG A 430 48.56 -53.18 16.33
CA ARG A 430 48.92 -53.37 17.76
C ARG A 430 48.65 -54.80 18.21
N LEU A 431 49.52 -55.39 19.00
CA LEU A 431 49.44 -56.78 19.52
C LEU A 431 48.08 -57.05 20.24
N ARG A 432 47.46 -56.03 20.82
CA ARG A 432 46.13 -56.14 21.45
C ARG A 432 45.03 -56.57 20.45
N ARG A 433 45.14 -56.22 19.16
CA ARG A 433 44.18 -56.63 18.14
C ARG A 433 44.23 -58.09 17.71
N LEU A 434 45.15 -58.84 18.22
CA LEU A 434 45.34 -60.32 17.96
C LEU A 434 44.44 -61.20 18.85
N THR A 435 43.65 -60.60 19.77
CA THR A 435 42.77 -61.35 20.64
C THR A 435 41.46 -61.74 19.90
N GLY A 436 40.83 -62.89 20.26
CA GLY A 436 39.66 -63.42 19.61
C GLY A 436 38.46 -62.40 19.63
N LEU A 437 38.31 -61.68 20.73
CA LEU A 437 37.30 -60.61 20.85
C LEU A 437 37.45 -59.44 19.88
N GLU A 438 38.71 -59.08 19.55
CA GLU A 438 39.00 -58.03 18.59
C GLU A 438 38.81 -58.54 17.16
N ARG A 439 39.01 -59.82 16.89
CA ARG A 439 38.70 -60.45 15.61
C ARG A 439 37.21 -60.39 15.31
N GLU A 440 36.36 -60.77 16.27
CA GLU A 440 34.88 -60.68 16.11
C GLU A 440 34.43 -59.26 15.79
N LYS A 441 35.02 -58.23 16.42
CA LYS A 441 34.69 -56.82 16.12
C LYS A 441 35.12 -56.40 14.71
N ILE A 442 36.28 -56.87 14.22
CA ILE A 442 36.72 -56.59 12.88
C ILE A 442 35.80 -57.25 11.85
N GLU A 443 35.39 -58.49 12.09
CA GLU A 443 34.45 -59.21 11.23
C GLU A 443 33.07 -58.54 11.22
N GLU A 444 32.58 -58.05 12.37
CA GLU A 444 31.32 -57.30 12.46
C GLU A 444 31.39 -55.96 11.74
N GLU A 445 32.45 -55.14 12.00
CA GLU A 445 32.70 -53.88 11.28
C GLU A 445 32.77 -54.10 9.78
N TYR A 446 33.46 -55.18 9.32
CA TYR A 446 33.58 -55.50 7.88
C TYR A 446 32.20 -55.84 7.25
N LYS A 447 31.34 -56.63 7.94
CA LYS A 447 30.01 -56.95 7.46
C LYS A 447 29.10 -55.70 7.37
N GLU A 448 29.14 -54.85 8.41
CA GLU A 448 28.41 -53.58 8.40
C GLU A 448 28.85 -52.69 7.23
N LEU A 449 30.16 -52.58 6.97
CA LEU A 449 30.70 -51.83 5.87
C LEU A 449 30.29 -52.41 4.51
N LEU A 450 30.28 -53.72 4.33
CA LEU A 450 29.82 -54.32 3.07
C LEU A 450 28.35 -54.03 2.80
N ALA A 451 27.48 -54.08 3.82
CA ALA A 451 26.08 -53.73 3.72
C ALA A 451 25.92 -52.23 3.37
N LEU A 452 26.72 -51.38 4.02
CA LEU A 452 26.73 -49.93 3.72
C LEU A 452 27.20 -49.65 2.28
N ILE A 453 28.24 -50.33 1.80
CA ILE A 453 28.75 -50.19 0.42
C ILE A 453 27.69 -50.62 -0.58
N GLU A 454 26.97 -51.70 -0.35
CA GLU A 454 25.85 -52.13 -1.19
C GLU A 454 24.74 -51.09 -1.23
N ASP A 455 24.36 -50.53 -0.08
CA ASP A 455 23.33 -49.47 0.00
C ASP A 455 23.76 -48.19 -0.72
N LEU A 456 25.01 -47.72 -0.50
CA LEU A 456 25.57 -46.55 -1.17
C LEU A 456 25.64 -46.75 -2.69
N LYS A 457 26.02 -47.91 -3.18
CA LYS A 457 25.98 -48.27 -4.61
C LYS A 457 24.57 -48.27 -5.16
N ALA A 458 23.60 -48.76 -4.42
CA ALA A 458 22.19 -48.73 -4.83
C ALA A 458 21.63 -47.29 -4.88
N ILE A 459 22.07 -46.40 -3.97
CA ILE A 459 21.70 -44.97 -4.04
C ILE A 459 22.29 -44.32 -5.29
N LEU A 460 23.55 -44.56 -5.62
CA LEU A 460 24.21 -44.00 -6.81
C LEU A 460 23.57 -44.50 -8.09
N ALA A 461 23.08 -45.73 -8.14
CA ALA A 461 22.46 -46.35 -9.32
C ALA A 461 21.00 -45.92 -9.56
N SER A 462 20.33 -45.29 -8.54
CA SER A 462 18.89 -44.99 -8.63
C SER A 462 18.58 -43.55 -8.31
N GLU A 463 18.25 -42.76 -9.35
CA GLU A 463 17.80 -41.39 -9.17
C GLU A 463 16.52 -41.30 -8.34
N ALA A 464 15.64 -42.29 -8.42
CA ALA A 464 14.44 -42.37 -7.57
C ALA A 464 14.77 -42.43 -6.08
N ARG A 465 15.82 -43.18 -5.70
CA ARG A 465 16.29 -43.23 -4.29
C ARG A 465 16.91 -41.87 -3.88
N GLN A 466 17.68 -41.26 -4.76
CA GLN A 466 18.28 -39.92 -4.50
C GLN A 466 17.17 -38.88 -4.27
N ARG A 467 16.13 -38.88 -5.09
CA ARG A 467 14.97 -38.01 -4.94
C ARG A 467 14.21 -38.28 -3.64
N GLN A 468 14.07 -39.55 -3.24
CA GLN A 468 13.45 -39.91 -1.96
C GLN A 468 14.26 -39.36 -0.76
N ILE A 469 15.59 -39.44 -0.82
CA ILE A 469 16.46 -38.87 0.22
C ILE A 469 16.23 -37.36 0.35
N ILE A 470 16.06 -36.63 -0.77
CA ILE A 470 15.77 -35.20 -0.73
C ILE A 470 14.42 -34.94 -0.04
N LYS A 471 13.40 -35.74 -0.34
CA LYS A 471 12.09 -35.62 0.33
C LYS A 471 12.20 -35.83 1.84
N ASP A 472 12.90 -36.88 2.25
CA ASP A 472 13.11 -37.18 3.67
C ASP A 472 13.86 -36.04 4.37
N GLU A 473 14.87 -35.45 3.73
CA GLU A 473 15.59 -34.26 4.21
C GLU A 473 14.68 -33.03 4.29
N LEU A 474 13.83 -32.76 3.29
CA LEU A 474 12.87 -31.65 3.29
C LEU A 474 11.84 -31.81 4.42
N GLU A 475 11.33 -33.02 4.62
CA GLU A 475 10.38 -33.30 5.71
C GLU A 475 11.04 -33.10 7.09
N ASP A 476 12.32 -33.49 7.25
CA ASP A 476 13.09 -33.20 8.47
C ASP A 476 13.29 -31.68 8.69
N MET A 477 13.53 -30.92 7.62
CA MET A 477 13.63 -29.45 7.69
C MET A 477 12.29 -28.82 8.12
N LYS A 478 11.17 -29.27 7.57
CA LYS A 478 9.84 -28.81 7.99
C LYS A 478 9.59 -29.08 9.48
N LYS A 479 9.96 -30.26 9.98
CA LYS A 479 9.79 -30.62 11.40
C LYS A 479 10.65 -29.80 12.35
N LYS A 480 11.88 -29.48 11.93
CA LYS A 480 12.85 -28.77 12.78
C LYS A 480 12.66 -27.24 12.78
N TYR A 481 12.31 -26.66 11.64
CA TYR A 481 12.36 -25.21 11.42
C TYR A 481 11.06 -24.64 10.84
N GLY A 482 10.07 -25.46 10.51
CA GLY A 482 8.80 -25.02 9.97
C GLY A 482 8.00 -24.22 10.99
N ASP A 483 7.46 -23.09 10.53
CA ASP A 483 6.61 -22.21 11.31
C ASP A 483 5.36 -21.79 10.49
N PRO A 484 4.34 -21.22 11.12
CA PRO A 484 3.18 -20.71 10.41
C PRO A 484 3.55 -19.48 9.59
N ARG A 485 2.76 -19.24 8.52
CA ARG A 485 2.83 -18.03 7.70
C ARG A 485 2.58 -16.80 8.56
N ARG A 486 3.37 -15.75 8.36
CA ARG A 486 3.24 -14.43 9.03
C ARG A 486 2.38 -13.47 8.22
N SER A 487 2.62 -13.39 6.90
CA SER A 487 1.85 -12.51 6.01
C SER A 487 0.56 -13.18 5.56
N GLU A 488 -0.57 -12.49 5.74
CA GLU A 488 -1.89 -12.94 5.28
C GLU A 488 -2.17 -12.46 3.86
N ILE A 489 -2.68 -13.34 2.99
CA ILE A 489 -3.05 -12.98 1.61
C ILE A 489 -4.56 -12.75 1.57
N THR A 490 -4.96 -11.51 1.30
CA THR A 490 -6.36 -11.07 1.26
C THR A 490 -6.77 -10.69 -0.16
N ILE A 491 -8.07 -10.52 -0.37
CA ILE A 491 -8.60 -9.96 -1.62
C ILE A 491 -8.12 -8.51 -1.75
N ASP A 492 -7.73 -8.10 -2.96
CA ASP A 492 -7.38 -6.70 -3.21
C ASP A 492 -8.67 -5.86 -3.23
N THR A 493 -8.94 -5.19 -2.12
CA THR A 493 -10.01 -4.20 -2.00
C THR A 493 -9.54 -2.78 -2.29
N SER A 494 -8.32 -2.60 -2.77
CA SER A 494 -7.75 -1.26 -3.01
C SER A 494 -8.34 -0.56 -4.25
N ASP A 495 -9.02 -1.29 -5.12
CA ASP A 495 -9.80 -0.74 -6.23
C ASP A 495 -11.26 -0.42 -5.84
N LEU A 496 -11.69 -0.80 -4.61
CA LEU A 496 -12.92 -0.29 -4.03
C LEU A 496 -12.66 1.18 -3.65
N ASP A 497 -13.36 2.10 -4.31
CA ASP A 497 -13.34 3.49 -3.92
C ASP A 497 -13.78 3.61 -2.45
N VAL A 498 -13.34 4.66 -1.74
CA VAL A 498 -13.81 4.99 -0.38
C VAL A 498 -15.35 4.97 -0.32
N GLU A 499 -15.96 5.26 -1.42
CA GLU A 499 -17.39 5.27 -1.66
C GLU A 499 -18.04 3.88 -1.51
N ASP A 500 -17.37 2.80 -1.98
CA ASP A 500 -17.87 1.40 -1.89
C ASP A 500 -17.88 0.86 -0.45
N LEU A 501 -17.16 1.49 0.47
CA LEU A 501 -17.08 1.12 1.88
C LEU A 501 -18.11 1.86 2.74
N ILE A 502 -18.76 2.89 2.19
CA ILE A 502 -19.77 3.71 2.88
C ILE A 502 -21.14 3.22 2.42
N ALA A 503 -22.02 2.90 3.37
CA ALA A 503 -23.38 2.53 3.04
C ALA A 503 -24.09 3.67 2.29
N ASP A 504 -24.72 3.34 1.16
CA ASP A 504 -25.47 4.31 0.38
C ASP A 504 -26.91 4.45 0.96
N GLU A 505 -27.07 5.43 1.85
CA GLU A 505 -28.32 5.70 2.57
C GLU A 505 -28.94 7.03 2.14
N GLU A 506 -30.24 7.18 2.38
CA GLU A 506 -30.92 8.45 2.17
C GLU A 506 -30.61 9.44 3.31
N MET A 507 -30.13 10.61 2.92
CA MET A 507 -29.68 11.66 3.83
C MET A 507 -30.38 12.98 3.56
N VAL A 508 -30.53 13.79 4.58
CA VAL A 508 -31.00 15.17 4.50
C VAL A 508 -29.83 16.10 4.80
N ILE A 509 -29.53 17.00 3.88
CA ILE A 509 -28.51 18.03 4.08
C ILE A 509 -29.24 19.37 4.28
N THR A 510 -28.86 20.10 5.32
CA THR A 510 -29.37 21.44 5.61
C THR A 510 -28.26 22.46 5.60
N LEU A 511 -28.51 23.59 4.93
CA LEU A 511 -27.61 24.73 4.84
C LEU A 511 -28.29 25.97 5.44
N THR A 512 -27.56 26.74 6.26
CA THR A 512 -28.05 28.00 6.83
C THR A 512 -27.49 29.24 6.15
N LYS A 513 -28.10 30.37 6.35
CA LYS A 513 -27.69 31.69 5.83
C LYS A 513 -26.27 32.07 6.28
N GLN A 514 -25.94 31.80 7.53
CA GLN A 514 -24.60 32.06 8.07
C GLN A 514 -23.59 31.00 7.64
N GLY A 515 -23.98 30.05 6.77
CA GLY A 515 -23.08 29.05 6.22
C GLY A 515 -22.76 27.87 7.18
N TYR A 516 -23.73 27.41 7.98
CA TYR A 516 -23.64 26.15 8.72
C TYR A 516 -24.30 25.05 7.90
N ILE A 517 -23.61 23.92 7.78
CA ILE A 517 -24.09 22.74 7.06
C ILE A 517 -24.07 21.53 7.97
N LYS A 518 -25.03 20.64 7.78
CA LYS A 518 -25.05 19.32 8.42
C LYS A 518 -25.72 18.29 7.53
N ARG A 519 -25.40 17.04 7.77
CA ARG A 519 -26.00 15.86 7.17
C ARG A 519 -26.68 15.02 8.25
N MET A 520 -27.83 14.47 7.96
CA MET A 520 -28.58 13.57 8.86
C MET A 520 -29.24 12.47 8.04
N ASN A 521 -29.40 11.28 8.62
CA ASN A 521 -30.18 10.22 8.02
C ASN A 521 -31.64 10.64 7.86
N ALA A 522 -32.27 10.39 6.71
CA ALA A 522 -33.64 10.78 6.39
C ALA A 522 -34.67 10.18 7.39
N ASN A 523 -34.36 9.00 7.95
CA ASN A 523 -35.23 8.33 8.93
C ASN A 523 -35.43 9.14 10.22
N VAL A 524 -34.53 10.06 10.58
CA VAL A 524 -34.68 10.94 11.76
C VAL A 524 -35.78 11.96 11.57
N TYR A 525 -36.18 12.23 10.33
CA TYR A 525 -37.28 13.16 10.00
C TYR A 525 -38.64 12.47 9.84
N ARG A 526 -38.71 11.12 9.77
CA ARG A 526 -39.94 10.36 9.43
C ARG A 526 -40.94 10.13 10.57
N ASN A 527 -40.79 10.67 11.75
CA ASN A 527 -41.70 10.40 12.88
C ASN A 527 -42.46 11.61 13.35
N GLN A 528 -43.57 12.02 12.67
CA GLN A 528 -44.65 12.82 13.30
C GLN A 528 -45.99 12.55 12.66
N HIS A 529 -47.03 12.40 13.55
CA HIS A 529 -48.43 12.25 13.15
C HIS A 529 -49.07 13.58 12.71
N LYS A 530 -50.04 13.52 11.82
CA LYS A 530 -50.87 14.67 11.36
C LYS A 530 -51.39 15.49 12.58
N GLY A 531 -51.09 16.81 12.59
CA GLY A 531 -51.61 17.75 13.61
C GLY A 531 -50.58 18.26 14.63
N GLY A 532 -49.27 17.92 14.47
CA GLY A 532 -48.20 18.45 15.31
C GLY A 532 -47.74 19.83 14.86
N ALA A 533 -47.38 20.72 15.80
CA ALA A 533 -46.61 21.93 15.47
C ALA A 533 -45.29 21.56 14.78
N GLY A 534 -45.01 22.15 13.61
CA GLY A 534 -43.86 21.84 12.79
C GLY A 534 -42.55 21.78 13.59
N VAL A 535 -41.64 20.91 13.17
CA VAL A 535 -40.42 20.63 13.92
C VAL A 535 -39.28 21.48 13.41
N ILE A 536 -38.61 22.18 14.34
CA ILE A 536 -37.40 22.96 14.04
C ILE A 536 -36.29 22.01 13.56
N GLY A 537 -35.92 22.09 12.29
CA GLY A 537 -34.88 21.24 11.71
C GLY A 537 -33.47 21.51 12.24
N MET A 538 -33.24 22.65 12.89
CA MET A 538 -31.94 23.07 13.42
C MET A 538 -32.11 24.17 14.48
N LYS A 539 -31.35 24.10 15.59
CA LYS A 539 -31.20 25.27 16.48
C LYS A 539 -30.21 26.24 15.86
N THR A 540 -30.71 27.39 15.46
CA THR A 540 -29.90 28.51 14.92
C THR A 540 -29.63 29.54 16.03
N LYS A 541 -28.64 30.43 15.82
CA LYS A 541 -28.54 31.68 16.63
C LYS A 541 -29.71 32.59 16.26
N GLU A 542 -29.96 33.62 17.11
CA GLU A 542 -31.09 34.56 16.96
C GLU A 542 -31.20 35.20 15.56
N ASP A 543 -30.09 35.19 14.75
CA ASP A 543 -30.02 35.79 13.41
C ASP A 543 -29.66 34.78 12.28
N ASP A 544 -29.77 33.45 12.49
CA ASP A 544 -29.48 32.45 11.48
C ASP A 544 -30.68 31.55 11.18
N TYR A 545 -30.83 31.12 9.91
CA TYR A 545 -31.97 30.28 9.50
C TYR A 545 -31.55 29.37 8.34
N VAL A 546 -32.30 28.28 8.16
CA VAL A 546 -32.09 27.32 7.08
C VAL A 546 -32.50 27.96 5.74
N THR A 547 -31.55 28.00 4.78
CA THR A 547 -31.77 28.52 3.42
C THR A 547 -32.03 27.43 2.40
N GLN A 548 -31.45 26.24 2.59
CA GLN A 548 -31.68 25.12 1.70
C GLN A 548 -31.74 23.80 2.49
N ILE A 549 -32.65 22.94 2.09
CA ILE A 549 -32.79 21.55 2.53
C ILE A 549 -32.73 20.70 1.28
N MET A 550 -32.00 19.63 1.29
CA MET A 550 -31.82 18.75 0.15
C MET A 550 -31.80 17.28 0.59
N HIS A 551 -32.63 16.46 0.02
CA HIS A 551 -32.63 15.04 0.14
C HIS A 551 -31.63 14.47 -0.87
N VAL A 552 -30.64 13.68 -0.42
CA VAL A 552 -29.57 13.11 -1.26
C VAL A 552 -29.23 11.72 -0.79
N ARG A 553 -28.62 10.92 -1.65
CA ARG A 553 -27.97 9.67 -1.21
C ARG A 553 -26.55 9.96 -0.75
N THR A 554 -26.02 9.10 0.12
CA THR A 554 -24.69 9.27 0.72
C THR A 554 -23.57 9.43 -0.35
N HIS A 555 -23.72 8.77 -1.48
CA HIS A 555 -22.71 8.78 -2.57
C HIS A 555 -22.89 9.92 -3.59
N ASN A 556 -23.99 10.73 -3.48
CA ASN A 556 -24.25 11.79 -4.44
C ASN A 556 -23.16 12.87 -4.39
N THR A 557 -22.92 13.45 -5.57
CA THR A 557 -21.97 14.56 -5.74
C THR A 557 -22.70 15.90 -5.65
N LEU A 558 -22.26 16.75 -4.74
CA LEU A 558 -22.83 18.07 -4.52
C LEU A 558 -21.95 19.15 -5.10
N LEU A 559 -22.55 20.09 -5.82
CA LEU A 559 -21.92 21.32 -6.28
C LEU A 559 -22.38 22.49 -5.40
N PHE A 560 -21.42 23.25 -4.90
CA PHE A 560 -21.63 24.43 -4.08
C PHE A 560 -21.21 25.67 -4.86
N PHE A 561 -22.13 26.55 -5.19
CA PHE A 561 -21.85 27.83 -5.83
C PHE A 561 -21.81 28.93 -4.80
N THR A 562 -20.87 29.86 -4.94
CA THR A 562 -20.63 30.90 -3.95
C THR A 562 -20.93 32.32 -4.50
N SER A 563 -21.16 33.25 -3.58
CA SER A 563 -21.41 34.67 -3.91
C SER A 563 -20.29 35.33 -4.69
N THR A 564 -19.06 34.79 -4.63
CA THR A 564 -17.91 35.27 -5.39
C THR A 564 -17.80 34.65 -6.80
N GLY A 565 -18.82 33.91 -7.24
CA GLY A 565 -18.83 33.25 -8.56
C GLY A 565 -17.92 32.00 -8.67
N ARG A 566 -17.56 31.40 -7.55
CA ARG A 566 -16.81 30.14 -7.52
C ARG A 566 -17.72 28.94 -7.32
N THR A 567 -17.24 27.76 -7.70
CA THR A 567 -17.91 26.48 -7.44
C THR A 567 -16.96 25.47 -6.82
N TYR A 568 -17.46 24.68 -5.87
CA TYR A 568 -16.77 23.62 -5.18
C TYR A 568 -17.56 22.32 -5.31
N ARG A 569 -16.88 21.20 -5.20
CA ARG A 569 -17.45 19.86 -5.28
C ARG A 569 -17.17 19.09 -4.00
N LEU A 570 -18.18 18.44 -3.42
CA LEU A 570 -18.07 17.47 -2.34
C LEU A 570 -18.96 16.27 -2.63
N LYS A 571 -18.58 15.11 -2.08
CA LYS A 571 -19.49 13.99 -1.93
C LYS A 571 -20.41 14.22 -0.71
N ALA A 572 -21.64 13.73 -0.73
CA ALA A 572 -22.57 13.92 0.38
C ALA A 572 -22.03 13.34 1.69
N TYR A 573 -21.31 12.22 1.64
CA TYR A 573 -20.65 11.63 2.82
C TYR A 573 -19.50 12.47 3.42
N GLU A 574 -18.94 13.42 2.67
CA GLU A 574 -17.91 14.35 3.18
C GLU A 574 -18.53 15.51 4.00
N VAL A 575 -19.83 15.72 3.90
CA VAL A 575 -20.56 16.67 4.76
C VAL A 575 -20.66 16.07 6.18
N PRO A 576 -20.25 16.80 7.24
CA PRO A 576 -20.26 16.29 8.60
C PRO A 576 -21.63 15.85 9.06
N GLU A 577 -21.70 14.65 9.67
CA GLU A 577 -22.91 14.10 10.22
C GLU A 577 -23.24 14.73 11.58
N ALA A 578 -24.50 15.03 11.79
CA ALA A 578 -24.95 15.63 13.04
C ALA A 578 -25.53 14.56 13.98
N GLY A 579 -24.97 14.44 15.16
CA GLY A 579 -25.42 13.46 16.16
C GLY A 579 -26.84 13.73 16.74
N SER A 580 -27.44 14.87 16.45
CA SER A 580 -28.82 15.18 16.84
C SER A 580 -29.48 16.19 15.91
N ARG A 581 -30.81 16.10 15.81
CA ARG A 581 -31.64 17.00 15.02
C ARG A 581 -31.47 18.48 15.40
N ASN A 582 -31.25 18.76 16.67
CA ASN A 582 -31.09 20.10 17.22
C ASN A 582 -29.65 20.64 17.16
N SER A 583 -28.68 19.90 16.59
CA SER A 583 -27.32 20.37 16.49
C SER A 583 -27.20 21.49 15.45
N ARG A 584 -26.26 22.41 15.68
CA ARG A 584 -26.04 23.59 14.85
C ARG A 584 -25.34 23.23 13.51
N GLY A 585 -24.77 22.06 13.39
CA GLY A 585 -23.92 21.69 12.24
C GLY A 585 -22.53 22.31 12.26
N THR A 586 -21.80 22.18 11.16
CA THR A 586 -20.40 22.65 10.98
C THR A 586 -20.37 23.87 10.07
N ALA A 587 -19.53 24.85 10.37
CA ALA A 587 -19.36 26.01 9.51
C ALA A 587 -18.75 25.61 8.16
N MET A 588 -19.29 26.09 7.05
CA MET A 588 -18.83 25.77 5.67
C MET A 588 -17.36 26.08 5.44
N VAL A 589 -16.80 27.08 6.10
CA VAL A 589 -15.36 27.41 6.03
C VAL A 589 -14.46 26.27 6.57
N ASN A 590 -15.01 25.35 7.37
CA ASN A 590 -14.30 24.15 7.84
C ASN A 590 -14.45 22.96 6.86
N VAL A 591 -15.39 23.03 5.94
CA VAL A 591 -15.71 21.98 4.97
C VAL A 591 -15.15 22.33 3.59
N LEU A 592 -15.30 23.60 3.18
CA LEU A 592 -14.79 24.13 1.91
C LEU A 592 -13.76 25.24 2.15
N PRO A 593 -12.76 25.39 1.28
CA PRO A 593 -11.73 26.45 1.38
C PRO A 593 -12.30 27.80 0.91
N LEU A 594 -13.29 28.33 1.63
CA LEU A 594 -13.94 29.60 1.32
C LEU A 594 -13.05 30.79 1.69
N ALA A 595 -13.07 31.84 0.87
CA ALA A 595 -12.41 33.09 1.17
C ALA A 595 -13.17 33.91 2.26
N VAL A 596 -12.51 34.90 2.85
CA VAL A 596 -13.17 35.79 3.82
C VAL A 596 -14.31 36.58 3.16
N GLY A 597 -15.52 36.47 3.70
CA GLY A 597 -16.72 37.10 3.17
C GLY A 597 -17.39 36.34 2.00
N GLU A 598 -16.88 35.18 1.62
CA GLU A 598 -17.50 34.28 0.65
C GLU A 598 -18.60 33.45 1.31
N SER A 599 -19.76 33.38 0.75
CA SER A 599 -20.91 32.60 1.23
C SER A 599 -21.44 31.67 0.14
N VAL A 600 -21.98 30.52 0.54
CA VAL A 600 -22.64 29.60 -0.40
C VAL A 600 -23.99 30.19 -0.79
N THR A 601 -24.24 30.28 -2.09
CA THR A 601 -25.47 30.82 -2.68
C THR A 601 -26.44 29.70 -3.04
N THR A 602 -25.92 28.65 -3.69
CA THR A 602 -26.75 27.55 -4.20
C THR A 602 -26.01 26.22 -4.05
N MET A 603 -26.72 25.16 -3.64
CA MET A 603 -26.26 23.77 -3.59
C MET A 603 -27.06 22.96 -4.62
N ILE A 604 -26.38 22.14 -5.41
CA ILE A 604 -26.98 21.33 -6.48
C ILE A 604 -26.50 19.89 -6.35
N ASP A 605 -27.43 18.92 -6.41
CA ASP A 605 -27.14 17.49 -6.51
C ASP A 605 -26.92 17.09 -7.97
N LEU A 606 -25.70 16.70 -8.30
CA LEU A 606 -25.27 16.39 -9.67
C LEU A 606 -25.92 15.09 -10.20
N GLU A 607 -26.20 14.11 -9.35
CA GLU A 607 -26.79 12.83 -9.74
C GLU A 607 -28.31 12.91 -10.03
N ARG A 608 -28.98 13.93 -9.50
CA ARG A 608 -30.38 14.21 -9.83
C ARG A 608 -30.57 14.94 -11.17
N ILE A 609 -29.51 15.40 -11.77
CA ILE A 609 -29.52 16.16 -13.00
C ILE A 609 -29.32 15.22 -14.19
N HIS A 610 -30.27 15.22 -15.12
CA HIS A 610 -30.17 14.47 -16.38
C HIS A 610 -29.06 15.03 -17.29
N GLU A 611 -28.56 14.21 -18.22
CA GLU A 611 -27.61 14.68 -19.24
C GLU A 611 -28.24 15.75 -20.14
N ASN A 612 -27.43 16.69 -20.65
CA ASN A 612 -27.81 17.80 -21.53
C ASN A 612 -28.59 18.96 -20.89
N VAL A 613 -28.40 19.24 -19.62
CA VAL A 613 -28.91 20.42 -18.96
C VAL A 613 -27.87 21.53 -18.85
N ASN A 614 -28.35 22.75 -18.62
CA ASN A 614 -27.52 23.92 -18.45
C ASN A 614 -27.66 24.49 -17.05
N LEU A 615 -26.62 25.17 -16.60
CA LEU A 615 -26.68 26.02 -15.42
C LEU A 615 -26.86 27.49 -15.87
N PHE A 616 -27.95 28.08 -15.45
CA PHE A 616 -28.24 29.49 -15.67
C PHE A 616 -27.92 30.29 -14.42
N MET A 617 -26.97 31.21 -14.52
CA MET A 617 -26.43 31.99 -13.41
C MET A 617 -26.93 33.41 -13.51
N VAL A 618 -27.30 34.02 -12.39
CA VAL A 618 -27.78 35.39 -12.31
C VAL A 618 -27.02 36.13 -11.21
N THR A 619 -26.52 37.34 -11.56
CA THR A 619 -25.78 38.17 -10.62
C THR A 619 -26.62 39.34 -10.10
N GLU A 620 -26.19 39.96 -9.02
CA GLU A 620 -26.84 41.08 -8.36
C GLU A 620 -26.96 42.29 -9.30
N PHE A 621 -25.99 42.52 -10.19
CA PHE A 621 -26.02 43.63 -11.17
C PHE A 621 -26.71 43.27 -12.48
N GLY A 622 -27.39 42.11 -12.52
CA GLY A 622 -28.24 41.72 -13.65
C GLY A 622 -27.49 41.14 -14.84
N VAL A 623 -26.28 40.66 -14.63
CA VAL A 623 -25.55 39.84 -15.59
C VAL A 623 -26.06 38.41 -15.52
N VAL A 624 -26.23 37.76 -16.67
CA VAL A 624 -26.67 36.34 -16.76
C VAL A 624 -25.70 35.55 -17.61
N LYS A 625 -25.59 34.25 -17.30
CA LYS A 625 -24.72 33.34 -18.00
C LYS A 625 -25.36 31.96 -18.07
N ARG A 626 -25.24 31.29 -19.24
CA ARG A 626 -25.65 29.91 -19.45
C ARG A 626 -24.42 29.03 -19.76
N THR A 627 -24.26 27.94 -19.03
CA THR A 627 -23.12 27.05 -19.18
C THR A 627 -23.60 25.60 -19.09
N ALA A 628 -23.11 24.69 -19.94
CA ALA A 628 -23.46 23.28 -19.89
C ALA A 628 -22.95 22.64 -18.59
N ILE A 629 -23.70 21.71 -18.01
CA ILE A 629 -23.37 21.04 -16.74
C ILE A 629 -22.08 20.24 -16.84
N GLU A 630 -21.74 19.74 -18.04
CA GLU A 630 -20.53 18.94 -18.29
C GLU A 630 -19.24 19.70 -17.97
N GLU A 631 -19.28 21.04 -18.08
CA GLU A 631 -18.15 21.90 -17.69
C GLU A 631 -17.83 21.83 -16.18
N TYR A 632 -18.74 21.29 -15.36
CA TYR A 632 -18.62 21.20 -13.90
C TYR A 632 -18.47 19.77 -13.36
N ARG A 633 -18.42 18.73 -14.22
CA ARG A 633 -18.22 17.35 -13.77
C ARG A 633 -16.85 17.11 -13.14
N ASN A 634 -15.82 17.84 -13.59
CA ASN A 634 -14.44 17.68 -13.11
C ASN A 634 -13.94 18.93 -12.38
N ILE A 635 -14.25 19.03 -11.10
CA ILE A 635 -13.83 20.15 -10.24
C ILE A 635 -12.75 19.69 -9.28
N ARG A 636 -11.64 20.45 -9.19
CA ARG A 636 -10.60 20.23 -8.20
C ARG A 636 -11.10 20.66 -6.81
N ARG A 637 -10.55 20.05 -5.75
CA ARG A 637 -10.93 20.39 -4.36
C ARG A 637 -10.73 21.88 -4.01
N SER A 638 -9.79 22.57 -4.66
CA SER A 638 -9.56 24.01 -4.53
C SER A 638 -10.65 24.89 -5.14
N GLY A 639 -11.66 24.29 -5.76
CA GLY A 639 -12.73 25.00 -6.47
C GLY A 639 -12.30 25.54 -7.85
N LEU A 640 -13.29 26.06 -8.59
CA LEU A 640 -13.14 26.65 -9.91
C LEU A 640 -13.94 27.94 -9.98
N ASN A 641 -13.59 28.87 -10.91
CA ASN A 641 -14.46 29.97 -11.25
C ASN A 641 -15.62 29.47 -12.11
N ALA A 642 -16.84 29.68 -11.63
CA ALA A 642 -18.08 29.39 -12.35
C ALA A 642 -18.50 30.56 -13.25
N ILE A 643 -18.26 31.78 -12.80
CA ILE A 643 -18.53 33.04 -13.53
C ILE A 643 -17.49 34.07 -13.08
N ASN A 644 -17.01 34.90 -14.03
CA ASN A 644 -16.20 36.06 -13.66
C ASN A 644 -17.15 37.22 -13.37
N LEU A 645 -17.05 37.81 -12.18
CA LEU A 645 -17.87 38.90 -11.71
C LEU A 645 -17.15 40.25 -11.90
N ASP A 646 -17.90 41.32 -12.08
CA ASP A 646 -17.40 42.68 -11.97
C ASP A 646 -17.12 43.04 -10.49
N ASP A 647 -16.30 44.09 -10.29
CA ASP A 647 -16.00 44.59 -8.95
C ASP A 647 -17.30 45.01 -8.21
N GLY A 648 -17.51 44.37 -7.06
CA GLY A 648 -18.70 44.64 -6.24
C GLY A 648 -19.96 43.86 -6.62
N ASP A 649 -19.95 43.11 -7.73
CA ASP A 649 -21.04 42.20 -8.11
C ASP A 649 -21.01 40.87 -7.34
N ARG A 650 -22.15 40.21 -7.23
CA ARG A 650 -22.30 38.94 -6.54
C ARG A 650 -23.16 37.97 -7.33
N LEU A 651 -22.80 36.69 -7.31
CA LEU A 651 -23.70 35.65 -7.82
C LEU A 651 -24.81 35.41 -6.80
N ILE A 652 -26.06 35.55 -7.22
CA ILE A 652 -27.22 35.41 -6.32
C ILE A 652 -28.03 34.15 -6.56
N SER A 653 -28.05 33.64 -7.79
CA SER A 653 -28.83 32.45 -8.14
C SER A 653 -28.14 31.63 -9.21
N VAL A 654 -28.22 30.29 -9.05
CA VAL A 654 -27.82 29.28 -10.04
C VAL A 654 -28.98 28.31 -10.22
N ILE A 655 -29.51 28.24 -11.40
CA ILE A 655 -30.72 27.49 -11.73
C ILE A 655 -30.38 26.46 -12.80
N VAL A 656 -30.92 25.24 -12.65
CA VAL A 656 -30.79 24.18 -13.66
C VAL A 656 -31.83 24.39 -14.73
N THR A 657 -31.44 24.38 -15.99
CA THR A 657 -32.34 24.58 -17.13
C THR A 657 -32.16 23.50 -18.20
N THR A 658 -33.24 23.18 -18.92
CA THR A 658 -33.29 22.08 -19.90
C THR A 658 -33.09 22.49 -21.35
N GLY A 659 -32.92 23.76 -21.64
CA GLY A 659 -32.59 24.26 -22.97
C GLY A 659 -33.68 25.11 -23.66
N ASN A 660 -34.94 25.03 -23.22
CA ASN A 660 -36.06 25.79 -23.82
C ASN A 660 -37.02 26.30 -22.72
N GLN A 661 -36.48 26.94 -21.70
CA GLN A 661 -37.25 27.42 -20.58
C GLN A 661 -37.18 28.96 -20.50
N ASP A 662 -38.19 29.58 -19.90
CA ASP A 662 -38.16 30.99 -19.64
C ASP A 662 -37.61 31.31 -18.26
N ILE A 663 -36.80 32.34 -18.16
CA ILE A 663 -36.19 32.80 -16.92
C ILE A 663 -36.88 34.12 -16.52
N LEU A 664 -37.40 34.14 -15.29
CA LEU A 664 -37.90 35.35 -14.67
C LEU A 664 -36.81 35.95 -13.77
N ILE A 665 -36.52 37.23 -13.92
CA ILE A 665 -35.57 37.97 -13.08
C ILE A 665 -36.31 39.16 -12.47
N GLY A 666 -36.33 39.23 -11.13
CA GLY A 666 -36.95 40.28 -10.37
C GLY A 666 -35.96 41.23 -9.70
N THR A 667 -36.32 42.50 -9.57
CA THR A 667 -35.45 43.54 -9.00
C THR A 667 -36.01 44.16 -7.73
N LYS A 668 -35.14 44.74 -6.92
CA LYS A 668 -35.42 45.43 -5.65
C LYS A 668 -36.42 46.57 -5.84
N LEU A 669 -36.30 47.36 -6.93
CA LEU A 669 -37.25 48.47 -7.24
C LEU A 669 -38.52 48.01 -7.97
N GLY A 670 -38.86 46.70 -7.83
CA GLY A 670 -40.14 46.15 -8.27
C GLY A 670 -40.32 45.99 -9.76
N MET A 671 -39.25 45.85 -10.53
CA MET A 671 -39.31 45.47 -11.93
C MET A 671 -39.13 43.98 -12.08
N ALA A 672 -39.59 43.37 -13.19
CA ALA A 672 -39.29 42.00 -13.56
C ALA A 672 -39.23 41.87 -15.09
N ILE A 673 -38.34 41.00 -15.55
CA ILE A 673 -38.21 40.59 -16.95
C ILE A 673 -38.32 39.07 -17.07
N ARG A 674 -39.14 38.61 -18.02
CA ARG A 674 -39.21 37.20 -18.42
C ARG A 674 -38.55 37.10 -19.79
N CYS A 675 -37.55 36.28 -19.95
CA CYS A 675 -36.85 36.04 -21.21
C CYS A 675 -36.57 34.55 -21.41
N ASN A 676 -36.48 34.09 -22.64
CA ASN A 676 -36.14 32.73 -22.94
C ASN A 676 -34.64 32.50 -22.70
N GLU A 677 -34.27 31.35 -22.13
CA GLU A 677 -32.85 31.01 -21.85
C GLU A 677 -32.01 30.94 -23.13
N GLU A 678 -32.61 30.64 -24.33
CA GLU A 678 -31.91 30.58 -25.60
C GLU A 678 -31.40 31.96 -26.05
N ASP A 679 -31.98 33.04 -25.57
CA ASP A 679 -31.45 34.41 -25.79
C ASP A 679 -30.05 34.57 -25.17
N VAL A 680 -29.64 33.66 -24.24
CA VAL A 680 -28.32 33.62 -23.65
C VAL A 680 -27.54 32.47 -24.23
N ARG A 681 -26.55 32.79 -25.11
CA ARG A 681 -25.68 31.78 -25.72
C ARG A 681 -24.97 30.93 -24.67
N LEU A 682 -24.72 29.65 -24.98
CA LEU A 682 -23.86 28.79 -24.18
C LEU A 682 -22.45 29.37 -24.07
N MET A 683 -21.91 29.46 -22.88
CA MET A 683 -20.60 30.01 -22.57
C MET A 683 -19.75 29.04 -21.73
N LYS A 684 -18.43 29.13 -21.87
CA LYS A 684 -17.48 28.39 -21.03
C LYS A 684 -17.41 28.95 -19.61
N ARG A 685 -16.93 28.16 -18.65
CA ARG A 685 -16.85 28.45 -17.20
C ARG A 685 -16.36 29.86 -16.87
N ALA A 686 -15.20 30.24 -17.42
CA ALA A 686 -14.52 31.49 -17.11
C ALA A 686 -15.09 32.73 -17.88
N ALA A 687 -16.27 32.62 -18.50
CA ALA A 687 -16.87 33.73 -19.16
C ALA A 687 -17.57 34.67 -18.15
N HIS A 688 -17.62 35.94 -18.46
CA HIS A 688 -18.24 36.99 -17.66
C HIS A 688 -19.78 36.94 -17.71
N GLY A 689 -20.35 36.56 -18.81
CA GLY A 689 -21.81 36.59 -19.05
C GLY A 689 -22.25 37.71 -19.96
N VAL A 690 -23.56 37.95 -19.98
CA VAL A 690 -24.19 38.99 -20.79
C VAL A 690 -25.29 39.67 -19.94
N ARG A 691 -25.66 40.87 -20.30
CA ARG A 691 -26.74 41.59 -19.61
C ARG A 691 -28.07 40.85 -19.74
N GLY A 692 -28.65 40.45 -18.62
CA GLY A 692 -29.97 39.84 -18.50
C GLY A 692 -31.08 40.87 -18.38
N ILE A 693 -30.91 41.86 -17.49
CA ILE A 693 -31.83 42.97 -17.26
C ILE A 693 -31.04 44.29 -17.21
N LYS A 694 -31.66 45.39 -17.68
CA LYS A 694 -31.13 46.75 -17.53
C LYS A 694 -31.68 47.37 -16.25
N LEU A 695 -30.84 47.45 -15.23
CA LEU A 695 -31.21 48.04 -13.94
C LEU A 695 -31.25 49.57 -13.98
N LYS A 696 -32.11 50.15 -13.16
CA LYS A 696 -32.11 51.57 -12.84
C LYS A 696 -31.01 51.89 -11.83
N THR A 697 -30.66 53.17 -11.69
CA THR A 697 -29.70 53.61 -10.68
C THR A 697 -30.20 53.25 -9.29
N GLY A 698 -29.36 52.50 -8.54
CA GLY A 698 -29.69 52.00 -7.17
C GLY A 698 -30.58 50.75 -7.14
N ASP A 699 -30.87 50.12 -8.28
CA ASP A 699 -31.65 48.90 -8.38
C ASP A 699 -30.70 47.71 -8.44
N VAL A 700 -31.07 46.57 -7.87
CA VAL A 700 -30.35 45.32 -7.90
C VAL A 700 -31.34 44.18 -8.14
N VAL A 701 -30.83 43.03 -8.62
CA VAL A 701 -31.62 41.82 -8.76
C VAL A 701 -31.75 41.17 -7.37
N VAL A 702 -32.97 40.71 -7.02
CA VAL A 702 -33.28 40.12 -5.72
C VAL A 702 -33.80 38.68 -5.82
N GLY A 703 -34.00 38.17 -7.02
CA GLY A 703 -34.41 36.79 -7.24
C GLY A 703 -34.54 36.49 -8.73
N ALA A 704 -34.41 35.19 -9.04
CA ALA A 704 -34.60 34.64 -10.37
C ALA A 704 -35.12 33.21 -10.29
N GLY A 705 -36.04 32.83 -11.16
CA GLY A 705 -36.64 31.52 -11.23
C GLY A 705 -36.85 31.05 -12.66
N VAL A 706 -37.02 29.76 -12.86
CA VAL A 706 -37.35 29.14 -14.14
C VAL A 706 -38.84 28.96 -14.28
N LEU A 707 -39.35 29.17 -15.46
CA LEU A 707 -40.76 28.95 -15.83
C LEU A 707 -40.75 27.92 -16.99
N GLU A 708 -41.40 26.80 -16.81
CA GLU A 708 -41.56 25.81 -17.88
C GLU A 708 -42.63 26.29 -18.89
N SER A 709 -42.37 26.01 -20.16
CA SER A 709 -43.21 26.52 -21.27
C SER A 709 -44.64 25.96 -21.27
N ASP A 710 -44.83 24.79 -20.63
CA ASP A 710 -46.09 24.04 -20.60
C ASP A 710 -46.78 24.02 -19.22
N GLU A 711 -46.21 24.63 -18.19
CA GLU A 711 -46.74 24.68 -16.82
C GLU A 711 -47.75 25.82 -16.65
N SER A 712 -49.02 25.47 -16.77
CA SER A 712 -50.13 26.39 -16.49
C SER A 712 -50.33 26.76 -15.02
N GLU A 713 -49.62 26.08 -14.09
CA GLU A 713 -49.77 26.21 -12.63
C GLU A 713 -48.63 27.00 -11.96
N ALA A 714 -47.58 27.34 -12.67
CA ALA A 714 -46.48 28.12 -12.12
C ALA A 714 -46.90 29.58 -11.87
N GLN A 715 -46.54 30.10 -10.72
CA GLN A 715 -46.90 31.43 -10.25
C GLN A 715 -45.65 32.16 -9.74
N VAL A 716 -45.78 33.50 -9.74
CA VAL A 716 -44.70 34.37 -9.25
C VAL A 716 -45.11 34.98 -7.93
N PHE A 717 -44.40 34.64 -6.88
CA PHE A 717 -44.53 35.24 -5.58
C PHE A 717 -43.51 36.35 -5.40
N THR A 718 -43.99 37.52 -4.94
CA THR A 718 -43.17 38.71 -4.69
C THR A 718 -43.45 39.21 -3.28
N ILE A 719 -42.41 39.46 -2.51
CA ILE A 719 -42.49 39.93 -1.10
C ILE A 719 -41.65 41.19 -0.93
N SER A 720 -42.14 42.15 -0.16
CA SER A 720 -41.45 43.38 0.18
C SER A 720 -40.97 43.41 1.64
N GLU A 721 -40.06 44.32 1.97
CA GLU A 721 -39.44 44.48 3.27
C GLU A 721 -40.45 44.68 4.41
N GLU A 722 -41.53 45.35 4.15
CA GLU A 722 -42.59 45.56 5.16
C GLU A 722 -43.60 44.42 5.24
N GLY A 723 -43.31 43.24 4.67
CA GLY A 723 -44.15 42.05 4.75
C GLY A 723 -45.40 42.06 3.87
N TYR A 724 -45.41 42.85 2.77
CA TYR A 724 -46.48 42.82 1.77
C TYR A 724 -46.11 41.84 0.65
N GLY A 725 -46.90 40.76 0.53
CA GLY A 725 -46.70 39.73 -0.49
C GLY A 725 -47.83 39.68 -1.50
N LYS A 726 -47.52 39.20 -2.69
CA LYS A 726 -48.50 38.94 -3.75
C LYS A 726 -48.10 37.72 -4.57
N ARG A 727 -49.14 37.07 -5.14
CA ARG A 727 -48.97 35.94 -6.04
C ARG A 727 -49.65 36.26 -7.38
N ASN A 728 -48.97 36.07 -8.51
CA ASN A 728 -49.49 36.28 -9.86
C ASN A 728 -49.27 35.03 -10.70
N GLU A 729 -50.16 34.78 -11.69
CA GLU A 729 -49.92 33.79 -12.72
C GLU A 729 -48.68 34.17 -13.53
N ALA A 730 -47.87 33.13 -13.92
CA ALA A 730 -46.68 33.33 -14.76
C ALA A 730 -46.98 33.99 -16.11
N ASP A 731 -48.17 33.75 -16.67
CA ASP A 731 -48.66 34.32 -17.92
C ASP A 731 -48.89 35.84 -17.86
N ALA A 732 -49.03 36.44 -16.68
CA ALA A 732 -49.06 37.88 -16.52
C ALA A 732 -47.75 38.56 -16.99
N TYR A 733 -46.66 37.83 -17.11
CA TYR A 733 -45.32 38.32 -17.51
C TYR A 733 -45.04 37.95 -18.97
N ASN A 734 -45.14 38.90 -19.88
CA ASN A 734 -44.84 38.67 -21.29
C ASN A 734 -43.37 38.39 -21.49
N VAL A 735 -43.08 37.41 -22.31
CA VAL A 735 -41.70 37.08 -22.75
C VAL A 735 -41.10 38.27 -23.53
N GLN A 736 -39.89 38.68 -23.16
CA GLN A 736 -39.15 39.79 -23.75
C GLN A 736 -37.73 39.35 -24.09
N LYS A 737 -37.07 40.06 -24.99
CA LYS A 737 -35.63 39.83 -25.21
C LYS A 737 -34.84 40.24 -23.97
N ARG A 738 -33.78 39.47 -23.63
CA ARG A 738 -32.87 39.81 -22.53
C ARG A 738 -32.28 41.22 -22.66
N GLY A 739 -31.87 41.80 -21.52
CA GLY A 739 -31.22 43.14 -21.50
C GLY A 739 -32.17 44.33 -21.58
N GLY A 740 -33.48 44.09 -21.59
CA GLY A 740 -34.51 45.12 -21.46
C GLY A 740 -34.66 45.63 -20.03
N ILE A 741 -35.49 46.68 -19.83
CA ILE A 741 -35.79 47.24 -18.49
C ILE A 741 -36.81 46.37 -17.75
N GLY A 742 -37.50 45.46 -18.45
CA GLY A 742 -38.60 44.66 -17.91
C GLY A 742 -39.89 45.41 -17.74
N THR A 743 -40.82 44.83 -17.02
CA THR A 743 -42.12 45.37 -16.71
C THR A 743 -42.30 45.60 -15.21
N LYS A 744 -43.18 46.51 -14.82
CA LYS A 744 -43.44 46.77 -13.40
C LYS A 744 -44.10 45.55 -12.77
N ASN A 745 -43.43 44.95 -11.82
CA ASN A 745 -43.90 43.79 -11.09
C ASN A 745 -44.58 44.16 -9.79
N PHE A 746 -44.06 45.09 -9.01
CA PHE A 746 -44.58 45.45 -7.70
C PHE A 746 -44.65 46.95 -7.57
N ARG A 747 -45.72 47.44 -6.87
CA ARG A 747 -45.87 48.87 -6.59
C ARG A 747 -45.26 49.18 -5.24
N ILE A 748 -44.13 49.81 -5.24
CA ILE A 748 -43.40 50.28 -4.08
C ILE A 748 -44.02 51.59 -3.59
N ASN A 749 -44.24 51.77 -2.31
CA ASN A 749 -44.63 52.98 -1.61
C ASN A 749 -44.15 52.93 -0.16
N ASP A 750 -44.35 54.01 0.61
CA ASP A 750 -43.88 54.13 1.98
C ASP A 750 -44.41 53.03 2.95
N LYS A 751 -45.51 52.35 2.61
CA LYS A 751 -46.11 51.28 3.39
C LYS A 751 -45.52 49.90 3.08
N THR A 752 -44.99 49.70 1.88
CA THR A 752 -44.51 48.40 1.42
C THR A 752 -43.00 48.23 1.51
N GLY A 753 -42.28 49.34 1.43
CA GLY A 753 -40.84 49.26 1.25
C GLY A 753 -40.41 48.62 -0.06
N ASP A 754 -39.13 48.34 -0.19
CA ASP A 754 -38.53 47.72 -1.39
C ASP A 754 -38.84 46.20 -1.47
N VAL A 755 -38.70 45.61 -2.64
CA VAL A 755 -38.89 44.19 -2.87
C VAL A 755 -37.65 43.44 -2.34
N VAL A 756 -37.89 42.41 -1.52
CA VAL A 756 -36.83 41.56 -0.92
C VAL A 756 -36.60 40.32 -1.76
N ALA A 757 -37.67 39.70 -2.28
CA ALA A 757 -37.53 38.51 -3.10
C ALA A 757 -38.63 38.38 -4.16
N VAL A 758 -38.28 37.73 -5.27
CA VAL A 758 -39.17 37.30 -6.33
C VAL A 758 -38.85 35.84 -6.65
N GLU A 759 -39.81 34.96 -6.40
CA GLU A 759 -39.63 33.52 -6.56
C GLU A 759 -40.73 32.90 -7.43
N VAL A 760 -40.42 31.83 -8.12
CA VAL A 760 -41.42 30.99 -8.80
C VAL A 760 -41.93 29.95 -7.82
N VAL A 761 -43.24 29.83 -7.72
CA VAL A 761 -43.90 28.95 -6.73
C VAL A 761 -45.08 28.22 -7.36
N HIS A 762 -45.48 27.09 -6.79
CA HIS A 762 -46.67 26.33 -7.14
C HIS A 762 -47.73 26.41 -6.03
N ASN A 763 -48.94 25.95 -6.33
CA ASN A 763 -50.07 26.07 -5.42
C ASN A 763 -49.82 25.39 -4.03
N ASP A 764 -49.20 24.23 -4.02
CA ASP A 764 -49.03 23.42 -2.81
C ASP A 764 -47.68 23.63 -2.11
N ASP A 765 -46.85 24.55 -2.66
CA ASP A 765 -45.57 24.91 -2.06
C ASP A 765 -45.80 25.64 -0.72
N GLU A 766 -44.89 25.42 0.22
CA GLU A 766 -44.83 26.18 1.47
C GLU A 766 -43.72 27.24 1.40
N VAL A 767 -44.01 28.36 2.00
CA VAL A 767 -43.06 29.48 2.05
C VAL A 767 -42.78 29.85 3.50
N MET A 768 -41.53 30.05 3.80
CA MET A 768 -41.06 30.63 5.05
C MET A 768 -40.57 32.05 4.79
N LEU A 769 -41.17 33.02 5.49
CA LEU A 769 -40.67 34.39 5.53
C LEU A 769 -39.91 34.60 6.83
N ILE A 770 -38.77 35.25 6.73
CA ILE A 770 -37.85 35.45 7.83
C ILE A 770 -37.59 36.96 7.95
N SER A 771 -37.77 37.51 9.13
CA SER A 771 -37.52 38.92 9.42
C SER A 771 -36.05 39.13 9.87
N GLU A 772 -35.61 40.42 9.84
CA GLU A 772 -34.26 40.81 10.30
C GLU A 772 -34.02 40.48 11.78
N GLN A 773 -35.07 40.51 12.60
CA GLN A 773 -35.06 40.18 14.03
C GLN A 773 -35.27 38.66 14.29
N GLY A 774 -35.26 37.83 13.25
CA GLY A 774 -35.29 36.37 13.36
C GLY A 774 -36.69 35.77 13.56
N LYS A 775 -37.78 36.53 13.38
CA LYS A 775 -39.13 35.99 13.36
C LYS A 775 -39.40 35.22 12.08
N ILE A 776 -39.86 33.97 12.21
CA ILE A 776 -40.17 33.09 11.08
C ILE A 776 -41.65 32.84 11.03
N ILE A 777 -42.27 33.03 9.89
CA ILE A 777 -43.62 32.61 9.59
C ILE A 777 -43.60 31.60 8.44
N ARG A 778 -44.35 30.52 8.57
CA ARG A 778 -44.53 29.49 7.54
C ARG A 778 -45.99 29.43 7.15
N PHE A 779 -46.29 29.44 5.88
CA PHE A 779 -47.63 29.32 5.32
C PHE A 779 -47.60 28.61 3.97
N ASN A 780 -48.77 28.04 3.60
CA ASN A 780 -48.93 27.42 2.29
C ASN A 780 -49.27 28.49 1.26
N MET A 781 -48.77 28.32 0.00
CA MET A 781 -49.04 29.29 -1.05
C MET A 781 -50.53 29.42 -1.38
N ASN A 782 -51.33 28.39 -1.10
CA ASN A 782 -52.78 28.46 -1.24
C ASN A 782 -53.47 29.49 -0.33
N ASP A 783 -52.80 29.90 0.77
CA ASP A 783 -53.34 30.95 1.66
C ASP A 783 -53.29 32.35 1.07
N ILE A 784 -52.53 32.52 -0.02
CA ILE A 784 -52.40 33.82 -0.73
C ILE A 784 -53.15 33.78 -2.06
N ALA A 785 -54.20 34.52 -2.17
CA ALA A 785 -55.01 34.57 -3.38
C ALA A 785 -54.24 35.13 -4.59
N VAL A 786 -54.34 34.46 -5.75
CA VAL A 786 -53.70 34.84 -6.99
C VAL A 786 -54.34 36.21 -7.48
N LYS A 787 -53.47 37.14 -7.83
CA LYS A 787 -53.89 38.46 -8.30
C LYS A 787 -53.70 38.61 -9.82
N LYS A 788 -54.71 39.15 -10.52
CA LYS A 788 -54.65 39.40 -11.98
C LYS A 788 -53.74 40.58 -12.35
N GLY A 789 -53.59 41.58 -11.47
CA GLY A 789 -52.77 42.75 -11.72
C GLY A 789 -51.33 42.58 -11.18
N LYS A 790 -50.29 42.73 -12.03
CA LYS A 790 -48.87 42.58 -11.61
C LYS A 790 -48.32 43.85 -10.92
N ALA A 791 -48.79 45.07 -11.24
CA ALA A 791 -48.28 46.31 -10.66
C ALA A 791 -49.08 46.79 -9.43
N ILE A 792 -49.29 45.90 -8.45
CA ILE A 792 -50.02 46.17 -7.20
C ILE A 792 -49.10 46.03 -6.00
N SER A 793 -49.50 46.55 -4.85
CA SER A 793 -48.69 46.54 -3.61
C SER A 793 -48.85 45.26 -2.76
N GLY A 794 -49.61 44.25 -3.21
CA GLY A 794 -49.81 42.99 -2.50
C GLY A 794 -50.75 43.11 -1.28
N VAL A 795 -50.80 42.08 -0.46
CA VAL A 795 -51.48 41.99 0.82
C VAL A 795 -50.47 41.77 1.94
N LYS A 796 -50.82 42.20 3.16
CA LYS A 796 -49.91 41.96 4.28
C LYS A 796 -49.89 40.48 4.61
N THR A 797 -48.73 39.81 4.38
CA THR A 797 -48.50 38.38 4.58
C THR A 797 -47.82 38.09 5.93
N GLN A 798 -47.06 39.07 6.45
CA GLN A 798 -46.39 38.95 7.75
C GLN A 798 -46.63 40.22 8.58
N ASN A 799 -47.01 40.08 9.82
CA ASN A 799 -47.04 41.16 10.81
C ASN A 799 -45.67 41.27 11.45
N LEU A 800 -44.97 42.35 11.13
CA LEU A 800 -43.64 42.65 11.69
C LEU A 800 -43.80 43.58 12.89
N ASP A 801 -42.85 43.50 13.84
CA ASP A 801 -42.76 44.45 14.93
C ASP A 801 -42.28 45.80 14.46
N GLU A 802 -42.37 46.84 15.29
CA GLU A 802 -41.92 48.16 14.96
C GLU A 802 -40.43 48.22 14.67
N GLY A 803 -40.05 48.60 13.43
CA GLY A 803 -38.66 48.62 12.99
C GLY A 803 -38.09 47.29 12.50
N ASP A 804 -38.88 46.19 12.46
CA ASP A 804 -38.47 44.92 11.85
C ASP A 804 -38.81 44.89 10.35
N LYS A 805 -38.02 44.17 9.55
CA LYS A 805 -38.21 44.01 8.11
C LYS A 805 -38.08 42.58 7.67
N VAL A 806 -38.71 42.18 6.58
CA VAL A 806 -38.47 40.88 5.96
C VAL A 806 -37.03 40.86 5.39
N ALA A 807 -36.23 39.90 5.84
CA ALA A 807 -34.84 39.72 5.43
C ALA A 807 -34.72 38.78 4.24
N SER A 808 -35.51 37.70 4.23
CA SER A 808 -35.40 36.67 3.18
C SER A 808 -36.63 35.75 3.15
N ILE A 809 -36.67 34.91 2.13
CA ILE A 809 -37.66 33.89 1.85
C ILE A 809 -36.99 32.55 1.58
N ALA A 810 -37.65 31.45 1.99
CA ALA A 810 -37.32 30.11 1.54
C ALA A 810 -38.60 29.44 1.02
N VAL A 811 -38.50 28.83 -0.17
CA VAL A 811 -39.59 28.04 -0.76
C VAL A 811 -39.29 26.56 -0.54
N ILE A 812 -40.29 25.84 -0.04
CA ILE A 812 -40.25 24.38 0.17
C ILE A 812 -41.20 23.78 -0.87
N PRO A 813 -40.69 23.10 -1.91
CA PRO A 813 -41.55 22.48 -2.92
C PRO A 813 -42.47 21.42 -2.35
N ALA A 814 -43.69 21.30 -2.87
CA ALA A 814 -44.65 20.27 -2.45
C ALA A 814 -44.10 18.86 -2.57
N SER A 815 -43.26 18.59 -3.59
CA SER A 815 -42.56 17.31 -3.78
C SER A 815 -41.58 16.93 -2.66
N GLU A 816 -41.17 17.89 -1.83
CA GLU A 816 -40.34 17.66 -0.65
C GLU A 816 -41.20 17.52 0.64
N ILE A 817 -42.48 17.84 0.56
CA ILE A 817 -43.45 17.75 1.65
C ILE A 817 -44.19 16.39 1.59
N GLU A 818 -44.53 15.88 0.39
CA GLU A 818 -45.34 14.67 0.16
C GLU A 818 -44.63 13.32 0.33
N SER A 819 -43.40 13.28 0.71
CA SER A 819 -42.72 12.01 1.08
C SER A 819 -43.13 11.48 2.46
N GLU A 820 -44.30 11.83 2.96
CA GLU A 820 -44.88 11.44 4.25
C GLU A 820 -46.02 10.39 4.16
N ASP A 821 -46.21 9.70 3.04
CA ASP A 821 -47.13 8.54 2.98
C ASP A 821 -46.44 7.19 3.00
#